data_c4ce24d23dbe5153330edf7a80730ae9
#
_entry.id   c4ce24d23dbe5153330edf7a80730ae9
#
_cell.length_a   1.000
_cell.length_b   1.000
_cell.length_c   1.000
_cell.angle_alpha   90.00
_cell.angle_beta   90.00
_cell.angle_gamma   90.00
#
_symmetry.space_group_name_H-M   'P 1'
#
loop_
_entity.id
_entity.type
_entity.pdbx_description
1 polymer ?
#
loop_
_entity_poly.entity_id
_entity_poly.type
_entity_poly.pdbx_seq_one_letter_code
_entity_poly.pdbx_strand_id
1 'polypeptide(L)'
;MRVWPGSPYPLGATWDGVGVNFALFSEHATRVELCLFDSPEADSESVTIPLCEQTDMVWHGYLPDVRPGQLYGYRVHGPYDPGQGHRFNSNKVVMDPYGRVVGRTVRWDESLFGFRAGHDDTTFDDRDSAAHAPLAAVVDTAFTWGDDRPLRTPWHETLIYELHVKGFTALHPRVPEPLRGTYLGLASEPAIHHLVSLGVTAVELMPVHHHTDDWHLAQRGLRNYWGYNTLSYFAPDARYATSASPLECVREFKMMVRALHAAGLEVILDVVYNHTAEGNQLGPTISLRGIDNRSYYRLPPHARRYYEDFTGCGNTLNMRSPRVLQLIMDSLRYWVTEMHVDGFRFDLASALARELHAVDKLGAFFDIIHQDPTLSQVKLIAEPWDLGEGGYQVGNFPTKWTEWNGKYRDAVRRFWRGDGGAVSELATRLSGSSDLYEQSGRRPYASINFITAHDGFTLADLVSYNEKHNEANGEQNRDGENHNLSWNCGTEGETRDQRVLDLRARQRRNFMATLLLSAGVPMLTAGDELCRTQGGNNNAYCQDNEISWIDWTLTPERREFLEFTRRIIRIWKDHPVLRRRKFFQGRRIRGAEVIDIAWLDPSGAEMTDDMWNSPEVRGLGVRLNGDAIQEVNERGERVVADTLLVIFNAGDQPLSFVLPPTAPIERWVTLVDTADPWQQPRRLLAGDRYDLPGRAVAVLKLNGRKDDLKRSTEWSPHSGV
;
A
#
# COMPACT_ATOMS: atom_id res chain seq x y z
N MET A 1 8.38 45.49 0.52
CA MET A 1 8.37 44.45 1.57
C MET A 1 9.76 44.39 2.18
N ARG A 2 9.88 44.24 3.49
CA ARG A 2 11.17 44.11 4.17
C ARG A 2 11.72 42.69 3.98
N VAL A 3 13.00 42.59 3.70
CA VAL A 3 13.71 41.30 3.53
C VAL A 3 14.94 41.32 4.45
N TRP A 4 15.07 40.28 5.28
CA TRP A 4 16.23 40.05 6.13
C TRP A 4 17.02 38.83 5.62
N PRO A 5 18.26 38.61 6.04
CA PRO A 5 19.10 37.52 5.53
C PRO A 5 18.50 36.14 5.64
N GLY A 6 17.75 35.86 6.71
CA GLY A 6 17.18 34.54 6.93
C GLY A 6 18.17 33.45 7.32
N SER A 7 17.73 32.19 7.25
CA SER A 7 18.51 31.00 7.58
C SER A 7 18.43 29.96 6.44
N PRO A 8 19.54 29.21 6.14
CA PRO A 8 19.51 28.16 5.13
C PRO A 8 18.67 26.94 5.55
N TYR A 9 18.28 26.84 6.81
CA TYR A 9 17.51 25.74 7.38
C TYR A 9 16.44 26.23 8.37
N PRO A 10 15.29 25.53 8.45
CA PRO A 10 14.84 24.43 7.60
C PRO A 10 14.60 24.83 6.15
N LEU A 11 14.66 23.87 5.21
CA LEU A 11 14.29 24.11 3.81
C LEU A 11 12.77 24.32 3.69
N GLY A 12 12.35 25.06 2.66
CA GLY A 12 10.97 25.46 2.43
C GLY A 12 10.59 26.76 3.13
N ALA A 13 9.27 27.02 3.25
CA ALA A 13 8.73 28.16 3.97
C ALA A 13 8.42 27.78 5.42
N THR A 14 9.06 28.45 6.37
CA THR A 14 8.89 28.19 7.81
C THR A 14 8.34 29.42 8.51
N TRP A 15 7.11 29.32 9.03
CA TRP A 15 6.47 30.30 9.87
C TRP A 15 6.94 30.14 11.33
N ASP A 16 7.41 31.23 11.96
CA ASP A 16 7.94 31.24 13.34
C ASP A 16 7.06 32.00 14.34
N GLY A 17 5.85 32.41 13.93
CA GLY A 17 4.92 33.22 14.73
C GLY A 17 5.04 34.73 14.48
N VAL A 18 6.11 35.19 13.81
CA VAL A 18 6.37 36.61 13.52
C VAL A 18 6.56 36.86 12.04
N GLY A 19 7.19 35.97 11.31
CA GLY A 19 7.44 36.08 9.87
C GLY A 19 7.76 34.71 9.28
N VAL A 20 8.22 34.71 8.04
CA VAL A 20 8.48 33.46 7.29
C VAL A 20 9.91 33.44 6.79
N ASN A 21 10.62 32.38 7.12
CA ASN A 21 11.91 32.05 6.51
C ASN A 21 11.65 31.20 5.26
N PHE A 22 12.23 31.61 4.11
CA PHE A 22 12.22 30.86 2.87
C PHE A 22 13.61 30.33 2.59
N ALA A 23 13.76 29.06 2.27
CA ALA A 23 15.04 28.43 1.96
C ALA A 23 14.88 27.40 0.85
N LEU A 24 15.60 27.57 -0.28
CA LEU A 24 15.54 26.75 -1.46
C LEU A 24 16.92 26.26 -1.86
N PHE A 25 17.11 24.94 -1.96
CA PHE A 25 18.33 24.37 -2.52
C PHE A 25 18.32 24.42 -4.05
N SER A 26 19.38 24.99 -4.62
CA SER A 26 19.73 24.88 -6.04
C SER A 26 21.23 25.11 -6.22
N GLU A 27 21.94 24.08 -6.68
CA GLU A 27 23.39 24.08 -6.83
C GLU A 27 23.85 24.91 -8.02
N HIS A 28 23.13 24.80 -9.14
CA HIS A 28 23.54 25.39 -10.42
C HIS A 28 22.79 26.69 -10.77
N ALA A 29 21.90 27.16 -9.89
CA ALA A 29 21.22 28.42 -10.08
C ALA A 29 22.22 29.61 -9.98
N THR A 30 22.00 30.61 -10.82
CA THR A 30 22.74 31.88 -10.78
C THR A 30 21.98 32.98 -10.03
N ARG A 31 20.66 32.83 -9.87
CA ARG A 31 19.77 33.72 -9.14
C ARG A 31 18.46 32.99 -8.82
N VAL A 32 17.88 33.27 -7.67
CA VAL A 32 16.56 32.77 -7.27
C VAL A 32 15.69 33.96 -6.88
N GLU A 33 14.46 33.97 -7.38
CA GLU A 33 13.44 34.96 -7.05
C GLU A 33 12.23 34.25 -6.41
N LEU A 34 11.86 34.74 -5.22
CA LEU A 34 10.62 34.35 -4.55
C LEU A 34 9.49 35.19 -5.14
N CYS A 35 8.46 34.55 -5.65
CA CYS A 35 7.28 35.16 -6.26
C CYS A 35 6.08 34.96 -5.34
N LEU A 36 5.46 36.09 -4.89
CA LEU A 36 4.28 36.07 -4.05
C LEU A 36 3.03 36.37 -4.88
N PHE A 37 1.94 35.66 -4.57
CA PHE A 37 0.67 35.78 -5.27
C PHE A 37 -0.45 36.15 -4.28
N ASP A 38 -1.37 37.00 -4.67
CA ASP A 38 -2.44 37.49 -3.80
C ASP A 38 -3.66 36.57 -3.80
N SER A 39 -3.84 35.75 -4.84
CA SER A 39 -4.93 34.80 -4.93
C SER A 39 -4.54 33.58 -5.79
N PRO A 40 -5.25 32.45 -5.65
CA PRO A 40 -5.06 31.29 -6.54
C PRO A 40 -5.40 31.60 -8.01
N GLU A 41 -6.25 32.62 -8.27
CA GLU A 41 -6.68 33.02 -9.61
C GLU A 41 -5.74 34.04 -10.26
N ALA A 42 -4.75 34.57 -9.53
CA ALA A 42 -3.83 35.56 -10.06
C ALA A 42 -3.03 35.02 -11.26
N ASP A 43 -3.03 35.83 -12.34
CA ASP A 43 -2.30 35.47 -13.57
C ASP A 43 -0.82 35.83 -13.51
N SER A 44 -0.39 36.59 -12.50
CA SER A 44 1.00 36.96 -12.26
C SER A 44 1.26 37.16 -10.77
N GLU A 45 2.52 37.13 -10.39
CA GLU A 45 2.95 37.48 -9.05
C GLU A 45 2.71 38.95 -8.75
N SER A 46 2.29 39.28 -7.52
CA SER A 46 2.13 40.65 -7.03
C SER A 46 3.45 41.26 -6.58
N VAL A 47 4.37 40.42 -6.12
CA VAL A 47 5.70 40.83 -5.64
C VAL A 47 6.73 39.77 -6.02
N THR A 48 7.85 40.24 -6.60
CA THR A 48 9.03 39.41 -6.85
C THR A 48 10.18 39.86 -5.95
N ILE A 49 10.79 38.94 -5.22
CA ILE A 49 11.83 39.20 -4.23
C ILE A 49 13.05 38.37 -4.56
N PRO A 50 14.20 38.97 -4.95
CA PRO A 50 15.43 38.20 -5.11
C PRO A 50 15.93 37.72 -3.74
N LEU A 51 16.22 36.43 -3.64
CA LEU A 51 16.92 35.87 -2.49
C LEU A 51 18.43 36.10 -2.68
N CYS A 52 18.97 37.06 -1.91
CA CYS A 52 20.36 37.51 -2.06
C CYS A 52 21.36 36.70 -1.23
N GLU A 53 20.90 36.02 -0.21
CA GLU A 53 21.75 35.21 0.66
C GLU A 53 21.80 33.77 0.16
N GLN A 54 23.01 33.21 0.14
CA GLN A 54 23.27 31.83 -0.23
C GLN A 54 24.28 31.21 0.72
N THR A 55 23.91 30.07 1.32
CA THR A 55 24.77 29.28 2.19
C THR A 55 24.70 27.81 1.76
N ASP A 56 25.83 27.18 1.44
CA ASP A 56 25.88 25.78 1.02
C ASP A 56 24.91 25.41 -0.12
N MET A 57 24.83 26.29 -1.13
CA MET A 57 23.92 26.15 -2.29
C MET A 57 22.42 26.29 -1.95
N VAL A 58 22.11 26.76 -0.74
CA VAL A 58 20.75 27.09 -0.32
C VAL A 58 20.56 28.60 -0.38
N TRP A 59 19.58 29.01 -1.19
CA TRP A 59 19.15 30.42 -1.31
C TRP A 59 18.13 30.72 -0.24
N HIS A 60 18.30 31.78 0.55
CA HIS A 60 17.42 32.05 1.67
C HIS A 60 17.15 33.53 1.92
N GLY A 61 16.05 33.78 2.61
CA GLY A 61 15.63 35.10 3.05
C GLY A 61 14.48 35.03 4.03
N TYR A 62 14.41 35.97 4.96
CA TYR A 62 13.36 36.08 5.94
C TYR A 62 12.46 37.29 5.66
N LEU A 63 11.15 37.06 5.62
CA LEU A 63 10.12 38.05 5.34
C LEU A 63 9.24 38.28 6.58
N PRO A 64 9.47 39.38 7.35
CA PRO A 64 8.72 39.63 8.59
C PRO A 64 7.26 40.05 8.34
N ASP A 65 6.91 40.42 7.11
CA ASP A 65 5.58 40.89 6.75
C ASP A 65 4.68 39.80 6.17
N VAL A 66 5.21 38.57 5.94
CA VAL A 66 4.46 37.42 5.39
C VAL A 66 3.83 36.60 6.51
N ARG A 67 2.66 36.02 6.23
CA ARG A 67 1.82 35.26 7.18
C ARG A 67 1.34 33.94 6.54
N PRO A 68 0.84 33.00 7.35
CA PRO A 68 0.13 31.82 6.84
C PRO A 68 -1.02 32.23 5.90
N GLY A 69 -1.16 31.49 4.79
CA GLY A 69 -2.07 31.79 3.69
C GLY A 69 -1.41 32.45 2.47
N GLN A 70 -0.21 33.00 2.62
CA GLN A 70 0.51 33.58 1.49
C GLN A 70 0.86 32.51 0.47
N LEU A 71 0.41 32.70 -0.77
CA LEU A 71 0.77 31.88 -1.92
C LEU A 71 2.12 32.29 -2.47
N TYR A 72 2.93 31.29 -2.85
CA TYR A 72 4.26 31.56 -3.38
C TYR A 72 4.75 30.45 -4.33
N GLY A 73 5.72 30.82 -5.15
CA GLY A 73 6.55 29.95 -5.98
C GLY A 73 7.89 30.61 -6.22
N TYR A 74 8.69 30.00 -7.07
CA TYR A 74 10.02 30.52 -7.38
C TYR A 74 10.23 30.69 -8.89
N ARG A 75 11.03 31.70 -9.27
CA ARG A 75 11.67 31.77 -10.58
C ARG A 75 13.16 31.56 -10.39
N VAL A 76 13.70 30.53 -11.06
CA VAL A 76 15.10 30.13 -10.88
C VAL A 76 15.84 30.38 -12.19
N HIS A 77 16.89 31.16 -12.09
CA HIS A 77 17.77 31.51 -13.22
C HIS A 77 18.98 30.58 -13.25
N GLY A 78 19.39 30.19 -14.43
CA GLY A 78 20.55 29.36 -14.67
C GLY A 78 20.66 28.97 -16.15
N PRO A 79 21.58 28.08 -16.53
CA PRO A 79 21.73 27.67 -17.91
C PRO A 79 20.53 26.85 -18.41
N TYR A 80 20.06 27.13 -19.63
CA TYR A 80 19.21 26.24 -20.39
C TYR A 80 20.07 25.49 -21.41
N ASP A 81 20.58 24.35 -20.99
CA ASP A 81 21.42 23.47 -21.79
C ASP A 81 21.01 22.01 -21.51
N PRO A 82 19.93 21.53 -22.16
CA PRO A 82 19.44 20.17 -22.00
C PRO A 82 20.51 19.11 -22.27
N GLY A 83 21.46 19.36 -23.21
CA GLY A 83 22.56 18.47 -23.51
C GLY A 83 23.48 18.19 -22.32
N GLN A 84 23.62 19.14 -21.41
CA GLN A 84 24.35 19.03 -20.15
C GLN A 84 23.45 18.72 -18.94
N GLY A 85 22.14 18.55 -19.15
CA GLY A 85 21.17 18.26 -18.11
C GLY A 85 20.61 19.49 -17.38
N HIS A 86 20.88 20.71 -17.87
CA HIS A 86 20.37 21.94 -17.28
C HIS A 86 19.12 22.43 -17.99
N ARG A 87 18.04 22.71 -17.22
CA ARG A 87 16.72 23.07 -17.73
C ARG A 87 16.13 24.30 -17.03
N PHE A 88 16.98 25.21 -16.57
CA PHE A 88 16.51 26.45 -15.94
C PHE A 88 15.77 27.31 -16.96
N ASN A 89 14.63 27.84 -16.55
CA ASN A 89 13.86 28.79 -17.34
C ASN A 89 13.12 29.74 -16.40
N SER A 90 13.60 30.97 -16.27
CA SER A 90 13.04 31.99 -15.37
C SER A 90 11.65 32.48 -15.76
N ASN A 91 11.16 32.15 -16.97
CA ASN A 91 9.77 32.39 -17.34
C ASN A 91 8.80 31.39 -16.73
N LYS A 92 9.32 30.34 -16.09
CA LYS A 92 8.51 29.32 -15.43
C LYS A 92 8.52 29.53 -13.92
N VAL A 93 7.32 29.69 -13.36
CA VAL A 93 7.12 29.64 -11.91
C VAL A 93 7.15 28.18 -11.50
N VAL A 94 7.97 27.82 -10.54
CA VAL A 94 8.12 26.45 -10.03
C VAL A 94 7.73 26.37 -8.57
N MET A 95 7.08 25.27 -8.19
CA MET A 95 6.62 25.06 -6.83
C MET A 95 7.78 24.62 -5.92
N ASP A 96 7.74 25.08 -4.67
CA ASP A 96 8.66 24.68 -3.62
C ASP A 96 8.56 23.15 -3.34
N PRO A 97 9.67 22.39 -3.45
CA PRO A 97 9.67 20.95 -3.12
C PRO A 97 9.32 20.65 -1.66
N TYR A 98 9.51 21.62 -0.76
CA TYR A 98 9.16 21.54 0.66
C TYR A 98 7.80 22.18 1.00
N GLY A 99 7.00 22.51 -0.02
CA GLY A 99 5.66 23.07 0.17
C GLY A 99 4.75 22.10 0.93
N ARG A 100 4.29 22.51 2.11
CA ARG A 100 3.42 21.70 2.99
C ARG A 100 1.94 21.82 2.67
N VAL A 101 1.59 22.77 1.84
CA VAL A 101 0.25 22.98 1.28
C VAL A 101 0.39 23.43 -0.15
N VAL A 102 -0.42 22.85 -1.03
CA VAL A 102 -0.57 23.33 -2.41
C VAL A 102 -1.75 24.30 -2.45
N GLY A 103 -1.43 25.57 -2.58
CA GLY A 103 -2.43 26.66 -2.58
C GLY A 103 -3.11 26.87 -3.94
N ARG A 104 -2.45 26.46 -5.01
CA ARG A 104 -2.99 26.37 -6.38
C ARG A 104 -2.46 25.13 -7.05
N THR A 105 -3.34 24.29 -7.59
CA THR A 105 -2.97 23.10 -8.35
C THR A 105 -2.52 23.45 -9.76
N VAL A 106 -1.90 22.51 -10.46
CA VAL A 106 -1.53 22.66 -11.88
C VAL A 106 -2.78 22.97 -12.71
N ARG A 107 -2.70 24.04 -13.52
CA ARG A 107 -3.67 24.35 -14.56
C ARG A 107 -3.02 24.07 -15.90
N TRP A 108 -3.35 22.92 -16.49
CA TRP A 108 -2.63 22.45 -17.67
C TRP A 108 -2.71 23.43 -18.85
N ASP A 109 -1.55 23.90 -19.29
CA ASP A 109 -1.33 24.79 -20.41
C ASP A 109 0.08 24.57 -21.00
N GLU A 110 0.27 24.86 -22.27
CA GLU A 110 1.56 24.72 -22.93
C GLU A 110 2.65 25.62 -22.35
N SER A 111 2.30 26.71 -21.66
CA SER A 111 3.26 27.61 -20.98
C SER A 111 3.99 26.93 -19.81
N LEU A 112 3.50 25.78 -19.32
CA LEU A 112 4.16 25.02 -18.26
C LEU A 112 5.41 24.27 -18.74
N PHE A 113 5.62 24.13 -20.05
CA PHE A 113 6.79 23.46 -20.59
C PHE A 113 7.95 24.43 -20.74
N GLY A 114 9.16 24.03 -20.34
CA GLY A 114 10.37 24.85 -20.48
C GLY A 114 10.85 25.02 -21.91
N PHE A 115 10.31 24.20 -22.84
CA PHE A 115 10.56 24.20 -24.27
C PHE A 115 9.27 24.48 -25.04
N ARG A 116 9.37 24.85 -26.31
CA ARG A 116 8.21 25.13 -27.16
C ARG A 116 7.42 23.85 -27.42
N ALA A 117 6.18 23.78 -26.96
CA ALA A 117 5.30 22.64 -27.15
C ALA A 117 5.23 22.22 -28.63
N GLY A 118 5.30 20.89 -28.86
CA GLY A 118 5.34 20.33 -30.22
C GLY A 118 6.68 20.42 -30.93
N HIS A 119 7.71 20.97 -30.31
CA HIS A 119 9.08 21.06 -30.81
C HIS A 119 10.04 20.19 -29.98
N ASP A 120 11.31 20.17 -30.40
CA ASP A 120 12.39 19.53 -29.68
C ASP A 120 12.63 20.22 -28.32
N ASP A 121 12.93 19.45 -27.27
CA ASP A 121 13.14 19.97 -25.90
C ASP A 121 14.42 20.80 -25.73
N THR A 122 15.23 20.95 -26.76
CA THR A 122 16.34 21.90 -26.81
C THR A 122 15.90 23.32 -27.15
N THR A 123 14.66 23.51 -27.62
CA THR A 123 14.09 24.85 -27.86
C THR A 123 13.74 25.51 -26.53
N PHE A 124 13.92 26.82 -26.45
CA PHE A 124 13.55 27.60 -25.24
C PHE A 124 12.15 28.20 -25.42
N ASP A 125 11.29 28.07 -24.42
CA ASP A 125 9.98 28.70 -24.38
C ASP A 125 10.01 29.93 -23.48
N ASP A 126 9.67 31.06 -24.01
CA ASP A 126 9.70 32.37 -23.35
C ASP A 126 8.33 32.81 -22.79
N ARG A 127 7.28 31.98 -22.93
CA ARG A 127 5.96 32.28 -22.35
C ARG A 127 6.02 32.19 -20.81
N ASP A 128 5.31 33.10 -20.16
CA ASP A 128 5.19 33.10 -18.70
C ASP A 128 4.20 32.02 -18.24
N SER A 129 4.60 31.19 -17.26
CA SER A 129 3.74 30.16 -16.69
C SER A 129 2.97 30.63 -15.45
N ALA A 130 3.12 31.85 -14.98
CA ALA A 130 2.59 32.34 -13.71
C ALA A 130 1.08 32.06 -13.52
N ALA A 131 0.28 32.21 -14.58
CA ALA A 131 -1.18 31.98 -14.55
C ALA A 131 -1.55 30.49 -14.34
N HIS A 132 -0.66 29.56 -14.66
CA HIS A 132 -0.94 28.13 -14.76
C HIS A 132 -0.15 27.26 -13.80
N ALA A 133 1.00 27.76 -13.32
CA ALA A 133 1.91 27.01 -12.45
C ALA A 133 1.29 26.67 -11.09
N PRO A 134 1.62 25.51 -10.50
CA PRO A 134 1.24 25.21 -9.14
C PRO A 134 1.94 26.15 -8.16
N LEU A 135 1.27 26.51 -7.08
CA LEU A 135 1.81 27.37 -6.02
C LEU A 135 1.73 26.66 -4.67
N ALA A 136 2.77 26.82 -3.88
CA ALA A 136 2.71 26.48 -2.47
C ALA A 136 2.04 27.59 -1.66
N ALA A 137 1.59 27.24 -0.44
CA ALA A 137 1.11 28.24 0.52
C ALA A 137 1.88 28.11 1.84
N VAL A 138 2.16 29.25 2.47
CA VAL A 138 2.68 29.28 3.85
C VAL A 138 1.61 28.75 4.79
N VAL A 139 1.97 27.84 5.67
CA VAL A 139 1.03 27.23 6.62
C VAL A 139 1.57 27.26 8.05
N ASP A 140 0.66 27.47 9.00
CA ASP A 140 0.90 27.14 10.40
C ASP A 140 0.48 25.68 10.64
N THR A 141 1.42 24.81 10.95
CA THR A 141 1.19 23.38 11.13
C THR A 141 0.73 23.02 12.54
N ALA A 142 0.57 23.99 13.43
CA ALA A 142 0.14 23.75 14.81
C ALA A 142 -1.21 23.01 14.86
N PHE A 143 -1.24 21.97 15.67
CA PHE A 143 -2.42 21.11 15.85
C PHE A 143 -2.42 20.50 17.26
N THR A 144 -3.59 20.41 17.87
CA THR A 144 -3.73 19.79 19.19
C THR A 144 -4.04 18.29 19.02
N TRP A 145 -3.04 17.47 19.23
CA TRP A 145 -3.16 16.01 19.15
C TRP A 145 -3.88 15.38 20.37
N GLY A 146 -3.89 16.07 21.53
CA GLY A 146 -4.45 15.53 22.76
C GLY A 146 -3.62 14.35 23.28
N ASP A 147 -4.28 13.24 23.58
CA ASP A 147 -3.63 12.01 24.10
C ASP A 147 -3.20 11.04 22.96
N ASP A 148 -3.15 11.51 21.73
CA ASP A 148 -2.73 10.70 20.59
C ASP A 148 -1.29 10.20 20.73
N ARG A 149 -1.06 8.95 20.38
CA ARG A 149 0.25 8.30 20.43
C ARG A 149 0.32 7.15 19.42
N PRO A 150 1.53 6.80 18.95
CA PRO A 150 1.73 5.65 18.08
C PRO A 150 1.19 4.35 18.69
N LEU A 151 0.40 3.62 17.93
CA LEU A 151 -0.25 2.37 18.38
C LEU A 151 0.75 1.22 18.50
N ARG A 152 1.71 1.12 17.57
CA ARG A 152 2.77 0.10 17.55
C ARG A 152 2.23 -1.34 17.59
N THR A 153 1.15 -1.60 16.85
CA THR A 153 0.60 -2.95 16.70
C THR A 153 1.69 -3.91 16.21
N PRO A 154 1.94 -5.04 16.91
CA PRO A 154 2.96 -6.00 16.48
C PRO A 154 2.67 -6.53 15.07
N TRP A 155 3.70 -6.71 14.25
CA TRP A 155 3.55 -7.20 12.89
C TRP A 155 2.73 -8.51 12.77
N HIS A 156 2.91 -9.46 13.67
CA HIS A 156 2.17 -10.73 13.67
C HIS A 156 0.70 -10.60 14.08
N GLU A 157 0.28 -9.43 14.55
CA GLU A 157 -1.11 -9.09 14.88
C GLU A 157 -1.69 -8.08 13.90
N THR A 158 -0.90 -7.64 12.93
CA THR A 158 -1.31 -6.65 11.93
C THR A 158 -2.13 -7.31 10.82
N LEU A 159 -3.29 -6.74 10.53
CA LEU A 159 -4.12 -6.97 9.36
C LEU A 159 -4.22 -5.66 8.60
N ILE A 160 -3.62 -5.60 7.42
CA ILE A 160 -3.59 -4.40 6.58
C ILE A 160 -4.83 -4.35 5.68
N TYR A 161 -5.37 -3.15 5.51
CA TYR A 161 -6.46 -2.88 4.58
C TYR A 161 -6.04 -1.73 3.67
N GLU A 162 -5.69 -2.06 2.42
CA GLU A 162 -5.32 -1.09 1.40
C GLU A 162 -6.56 -0.38 0.88
N LEU A 163 -6.60 0.95 0.93
CA LEU A 163 -7.75 1.72 0.50
C LEU A 163 -7.39 3.06 -0.15
N HIS A 164 -8.27 3.54 -1.03
CA HIS A 164 -8.23 4.88 -1.59
C HIS A 164 -9.16 5.80 -0.80
N VAL A 165 -8.65 6.94 -0.30
CA VAL A 165 -9.42 7.86 0.56
C VAL A 165 -10.76 8.24 -0.05
N LYS A 166 -10.77 8.66 -1.34
CA LYS A 166 -12.01 9.03 -2.04
C LYS A 166 -12.88 7.83 -2.33
N GLY A 167 -12.33 6.79 -2.94
CA GLY A 167 -13.11 5.65 -3.42
C GLY A 167 -13.79 4.86 -2.29
N PHE A 168 -13.21 4.88 -1.09
CA PHE A 168 -13.76 4.16 0.05
C PHE A 168 -15.11 4.74 0.51
N THR A 169 -15.27 6.06 0.53
CA THR A 169 -16.47 6.69 1.08
C THR A 169 -17.34 7.42 0.05
N ALA A 170 -16.91 7.57 -1.21
CA ALA A 170 -17.62 8.33 -2.24
C ALA A 170 -19.09 7.94 -2.40
N LEU A 171 -19.40 6.64 -2.35
CA LEU A 171 -20.76 6.12 -2.45
C LEU A 171 -21.30 5.58 -1.11
N HIS A 172 -20.65 5.86 0.02
CA HIS A 172 -21.04 5.29 1.30
C HIS A 172 -22.37 5.90 1.81
N PRO A 173 -23.46 5.12 1.95
CA PRO A 173 -24.81 5.67 2.18
C PRO A 173 -24.99 6.33 3.55
N ARG A 174 -24.21 5.91 4.56
CA ARG A 174 -24.30 6.46 5.92
C ARG A 174 -23.30 7.58 6.21
N VAL A 175 -22.33 7.82 5.34
CA VAL A 175 -21.44 8.99 5.45
C VAL A 175 -22.18 10.22 4.95
N PRO A 176 -22.21 11.32 5.71
CA PRO A 176 -22.82 12.57 5.27
C PRO A 176 -22.26 13.01 3.92
N GLU A 177 -23.14 13.40 2.99
CA GLU A 177 -22.76 13.73 1.61
C GLU A 177 -21.59 14.71 1.49
N PRO A 178 -21.52 15.81 2.29
CA PRO A 178 -20.39 16.74 2.21
C PRO A 178 -19.04 16.15 2.64
N LEU A 179 -19.04 15.01 3.35
CA LEU A 179 -17.83 14.34 3.84
C LEU A 179 -17.40 13.19 2.92
N ARG A 180 -18.26 12.75 1.99
CA ARG A 180 -17.95 11.62 1.12
C ARG A 180 -16.73 11.89 0.26
N GLY A 181 -15.85 10.87 0.15
CA GLY A 181 -14.63 10.96 -0.64
C GLY A 181 -13.53 11.82 -0.03
N THR A 182 -13.61 12.17 1.25
CA THR A 182 -12.66 13.06 1.92
C THR A 182 -11.99 12.43 3.14
N TYR A 183 -10.94 13.08 3.67
CA TYR A 183 -10.29 12.68 4.93
C TYR A 183 -11.30 12.59 6.09
N LEU A 184 -12.22 13.56 6.19
CA LEU A 184 -13.26 13.55 7.22
C LEU A 184 -14.33 12.48 6.97
N GLY A 185 -14.53 12.08 5.71
CA GLY A 185 -15.37 10.94 5.35
C GLY A 185 -14.78 9.62 5.87
N LEU A 186 -13.47 9.45 5.71
CA LEU A 186 -12.76 8.27 6.26
C LEU A 186 -12.71 8.31 7.79
N ALA A 187 -12.62 9.51 8.40
CA ALA A 187 -12.68 9.70 9.85
C ALA A 187 -14.10 9.52 10.45
N SER A 188 -15.11 9.36 9.61
CA SER A 188 -16.51 9.25 10.08
C SER A 188 -16.80 7.92 10.77
N GLU A 189 -17.76 7.93 11.71
CA GLU A 189 -18.15 6.72 12.46
C GLU A 189 -18.50 5.54 11.55
N PRO A 190 -19.31 5.69 10.46
CA PRO A 190 -19.66 4.55 9.61
C PRO A 190 -18.45 3.91 8.91
N ALA A 191 -17.47 4.71 8.48
CA ALA A 191 -16.25 4.23 7.85
C ALA A 191 -15.36 3.48 8.85
N ILE A 192 -15.11 4.08 10.01
CA ILE A 192 -14.33 3.47 11.10
C ILE A 192 -15.01 2.19 11.62
N HIS A 193 -16.34 2.22 11.81
CA HIS A 193 -17.08 1.04 12.26
C HIS A 193 -16.92 -0.14 11.29
N HIS A 194 -16.93 0.10 9.98
CA HIS A 194 -16.70 -0.97 9.01
C HIS A 194 -15.31 -1.61 9.21
N LEU A 195 -14.27 -0.81 9.24
CA LEU A 195 -12.88 -1.27 9.40
C LEU A 195 -12.68 -2.06 10.71
N VAL A 196 -13.14 -1.50 11.83
CA VAL A 196 -13.04 -2.15 13.15
C VAL A 196 -13.87 -3.44 13.21
N SER A 197 -15.10 -3.42 12.70
CA SER A 197 -15.99 -4.60 12.69
C SER A 197 -15.49 -5.72 11.77
N LEU A 198 -14.74 -5.37 10.72
CA LEU A 198 -14.04 -6.33 9.86
C LEU A 198 -12.85 -6.94 10.60
N GLY A 199 -12.23 -6.20 11.51
CA GLY A 199 -11.08 -6.63 12.31
C GLY A 199 -9.75 -6.11 11.80
N VAL A 200 -9.74 -5.10 10.94
CA VAL A 200 -8.55 -4.37 10.47
C VAL A 200 -7.78 -3.77 11.64
N THR A 201 -6.47 -3.71 11.55
CA THR A 201 -5.59 -3.07 12.54
C THR A 201 -4.74 -1.95 11.95
N ALA A 202 -4.59 -1.92 10.63
CA ALA A 202 -3.86 -0.87 9.92
C ALA A 202 -4.54 -0.58 8.58
N VAL A 203 -4.73 0.70 8.26
CA VAL A 203 -5.12 1.14 6.92
C VAL A 203 -3.87 1.54 6.16
N GLU A 204 -3.71 1.03 4.94
CA GLU A 204 -2.69 1.47 3.98
C GLU A 204 -3.38 2.37 2.97
N LEU A 205 -3.09 3.67 3.06
CA LEU A 205 -3.70 4.67 2.20
C LEU A 205 -2.93 4.74 0.88
N MET A 206 -3.60 4.49 -0.23
CA MET A 206 -3.07 4.82 -1.56
C MET A 206 -2.62 6.29 -1.58
N PRO A 207 -1.74 6.72 -2.50
CA PRO A 207 -1.02 7.98 -2.37
C PRO A 207 -1.89 9.16 -1.98
N VAL A 208 -1.56 9.78 -0.84
CA VAL A 208 -2.18 11.01 -0.32
C VAL A 208 -1.25 12.22 -0.44
N HIS A 209 -0.03 12.04 -0.88
CA HIS A 209 0.81 13.16 -1.29
C HIS A 209 0.12 13.89 -2.43
N HIS A 210 0.22 15.22 -2.44
CA HIS A 210 -0.40 16.01 -3.52
C HIS A 210 0.19 15.60 -4.86
N HIS A 211 -0.67 15.11 -5.74
CA HIS A 211 -0.33 14.65 -7.07
C HIS A 211 -1.10 15.45 -8.15
N THR A 212 -0.65 15.38 -9.38
CA THR A 212 -1.30 16.03 -10.50
C THR A 212 -1.77 15.01 -11.52
N ASP A 213 -2.76 15.40 -12.30
CA ASP A 213 -3.18 14.61 -13.45
C ASP A 213 -2.07 14.66 -14.52
N ASP A 214 -1.92 13.60 -15.29
CA ASP A 214 -1.02 13.61 -16.43
C ASP A 214 -1.57 14.47 -17.56
N TRP A 215 -0.69 15.14 -18.31
CA TRP A 215 -1.10 15.97 -19.44
C TRP A 215 -2.01 15.23 -20.44
N HIS A 216 -1.66 13.97 -20.76
CA HIS A 216 -2.44 13.17 -21.69
C HIS A 216 -3.82 12.75 -21.15
N LEU A 217 -3.94 12.58 -19.82
CA LEU A 217 -5.22 12.32 -19.16
C LEU A 217 -6.10 13.57 -19.15
N ALA A 218 -5.51 14.73 -18.81
CA ALA A 218 -6.21 16.01 -18.81
C ALA A 218 -6.79 16.35 -20.20
N GLN A 219 -6.03 16.07 -21.28
CA GLN A 219 -6.50 16.24 -22.65
C GLN A 219 -7.70 15.33 -23.02
N ARG A 220 -7.83 14.20 -22.33
CA ARG A 220 -8.93 13.23 -22.52
C ARG A 220 -10.10 13.44 -21.56
N GLY A 221 -10.00 14.42 -20.64
CA GLY A 221 -10.97 14.63 -19.57
C GLY A 221 -10.94 13.54 -18.49
N LEU A 222 -9.86 12.76 -18.42
CA LEU A 222 -9.60 11.78 -17.37
C LEU A 222 -8.74 12.39 -16.26
N ARG A 223 -8.66 11.72 -15.11
CA ARG A 223 -7.86 12.14 -13.95
C ARG A 223 -6.98 11.01 -13.47
N ASN A 224 -5.82 11.33 -12.94
CA ASN A 224 -5.02 10.38 -12.20
C ASN A 224 -5.70 10.11 -10.84
N TYR A 225 -6.42 8.99 -10.75
CA TYR A 225 -7.19 8.62 -9.56
C TYR A 225 -6.33 7.97 -8.49
N TRP A 226 -5.39 7.10 -8.86
CA TRP A 226 -4.58 6.39 -7.86
C TRP A 226 -3.60 7.30 -7.12
N GLY A 227 -3.05 8.32 -7.78
CA GLY A 227 -2.15 9.27 -7.16
C GLY A 227 -0.66 9.01 -7.35
N TYR A 228 -0.26 8.02 -8.15
CA TYR A 228 1.16 7.72 -8.43
C TYR A 228 1.78 8.71 -9.42
N ASN A 229 1.53 9.99 -9.22
CA ASN A 229 2.06 11.10 -10.02
C ASN A 229 2.36 12.31 -9.13
N THR A 230 3.23 12.10 -8.14
CA THR A 230 3.49 13.03 -7.03
C THR A 230 4.11 14.34 -7.51
N LEU A 231 3.55 15.47 -7.04
CA LEU A 231 4.07 16.82 -7.21
C LEU A 231 4.72 17.35 -5.93
N SER A 232 4.11 17.11 -4.77
CA SER A 232 4.63 17.57 -3.47
C SER A 232 4.73 16.41 -2.48
N TYR A 233 5.89 16.26 -1.86
CA TYR A 233 6.15 15.20 -0.88
C TYR A 233 5.73 15.56 0.56
N PHE A 234 5.34 16.82 0.82
CA PHE A 234 4.98 17.28 2.17
C PHE A 234 3.49 17.66 2.28
N ALA A 235 2.82 17.95 1.17
CA ALA A 235 1.43 18.36 1.19
C ALA A 235 0.49 17.17 1.07
N PRO A 236 -0.51 17.02 1.97
CA PRO A 236 -1.64 16.14 1.71
C PRO A 236 -2.46 16.67 0.52
N ASP A 237 -3.05 15.77 -0.25
CA ASP A 237 -3.79 16.15 -1.45
C ASP A 237 -5.10 16.87 -1.10
N ALA A 238 -5.24 18.10 -1.53
CA ALA A 238 -6.40 18.94 -1.26
C ALA A 238 -7.70 18.44 -1.91
N ARG A 239 -7.63 17.53 -2.90
CA ARG A 239 -8.81 16.89 -3.49
C ARG A 239 -9.59 16.02 -2.50
N TYR A 240 -8.96 15.60 -1.40
CA TYR A 240 -9.57 14.82 -0.34
C TYR A 240 -9.97 15.66 0.89
N ALA A 241 -9.87 16.99 0.81
CA ALA A 241 -10.36 17.89 1.85
C ALA A 241 -11.81 18.28 1.61
N THR A 242 -12.55 18.57 2.69
CA THR A 242 -13.92 19.08 2.63
C THR A 242 -13.96 20.59 2.38
N SER A 243 -12.92 21.29 2.84
CA SER A 243 -12.81 22.73 2.76
C SER A 243 -12.23 23.16 1.40
N ALA A 244 -12.79 24.24 0.84
CA ALA A 244 -12.21 24.89 -0.31
C ALA A 244 -10.88 25.63 0.04
N SER A 245 -10.58 25.81 1.32
CA SER A 245 -9.31 26.40 1.78
C SER A 245 -8.22 25.33 1.81
N PRO A 246 -7.16 25.44 1.00
CA PRO A 246 -6.07 24.47 1.02
C PRO A 246 -5.36 24.34 2.37
N LEU A 247 -5.40 25.39 3.22
CA LEU A 247 -4.80 25.39 4.56
C LEU A 247 -5.47 24.41 5.51
N GLU A 248 -6.78 24.19 5.37
CA GLU A 248 -7.53 23.25 6.19
C GLU A 248 -7.21 21.79 5.85
N CYS A 249 -6.66 21.52 4.68
CA CYS A 249 -6.31 20.15 4.24
C CYS A 249 -5.36 19.44 5.22
N VAL A 250 -4.31 20.13 5.69
CA VAL A 250 -3.37 19.59 6.69
C VAL A 250 -4.10 19.26 8.00
N ARG A 251 -5.01 20.12 8.41
CA ARG A 251 -5.79 19.93 9.63
C ARG A 251 -6.76 18.77 9.51
N GLU A 252 -7.46 18.66 8.40
CA GLU A 252 -8.39 17.53 8.14
C GLU A 252 -7.66 16.19 8.10
N PHE A 253 -6.48 16.15 7.47
CA PHE A 253 -5.64 14.95 7.49
C PHE A 253 -5.26 14.55 8.93
N LYS A 254 -4.77 15.50 9.73
CA LYS A 254 -4.44 15.25 11.15
C LYS A 254 -5.67 14.79 11.96
N MET A 255 -6.84 15.36 11.69
CA MET A 255 -8.10 14.92 12.31
C MET A 255 -8.45 13.47 11.94
N MET A 256 -8.23 13.08 10.69
CA MET A 256 -8.44 11.70 10.23
C MET A 256 -7.51 10.73 10.96
N VAL A 257 -6.19 11.02 10.99
CA VAL A 257 -5.22 10.16 11.69
C VAL A 257 -5.60 10.00 13.15
N ARG A 258 -5.89 11.11 13.86
CA ARG A 258 -6.32 11.08 15.26
C ARG A 258 -7.59 10.24 15.47
N ALA A 259 -8.56 10.30 14.57
CA ALA A 259 -9.79 9.52 14.67
C ALA A 259 -9.55 8.01 14.44
N LEU A 260 -8.68 7.66 13.48
CA LEU A 260 -8.29 6.28 13.22
C LEU A 260 -7.49 5.70 14.41
N HIS A 261 -6.53 6.43 14.96
CA HIS A 261 -5.79 6.04 16.16
C HIS A 261 -6.70 5.82 17.36
N ALA A 262 -7.67 6.72 17.60
CA ALA A 262 -8.65 6.56 18.66
C ALA A 262 -9.48 5.27 18.52
N ALA A 263 -9.62 4.74 17.31
CA ALA A 263 -10.29 3.47 17.03
C ALA A 263 -9.32 2.25 17.02
N GLY A 264 -8.03 2.46 17.31
CA GLY A 264 -7.02 1.40 17.29
C GLY A 264 -6.54 1.00 15.90
N LEU A 265 -6.64 1.90 14.92
CA LEU A 265 -6.22 1.68 13.53
C LEU A 265 -4.94 2.49 13.24
N GLU A 266 -3.86 1.80 12.89
CA GLU A 266 -2.64 2.42 12.38
C GLU A 266 -2.86 2.98 10.98
N VAL A 267 -2.10 4.03 10.63
CA VAL A 267 -2.13 4.67 9.31
C VAL A 267 -0.77 4.48 8.62
N ILE A 268 -0.77 3.77 7.52
CA ILE A 268 0.38 3.54 6.65
C ILE A 268 0.14 4.33 5.36
N LEU A 269 1.14 5.07 4.90
CA LEU A 269 1.05 5.80 3.63
C LEU A 269 1.77 5.05 2.51
N ASP A 270 1.12 4.92 1.38
CA ASP A 270 1.77 4.58 0.13
C ASP A 270 2.47 5.82 -0.43
N VAL A 271 3.79 5.75 -0.60
CA VAL A 271 4.63 6.90 -0.94
C VAL A 271 5.46 6.66 -2.20
N VAL A 272 5.46 7.65 -3.07
CA VAL A 272 6.10 7.61 -4.39
C VAL A 272 7.30 8.55 -4.39
N TYR A 273 8.47 8.07 -3.98
CA TYR A 273 9.71 8.86 -3.99
C TYR A 273 10.65 8.49 -5.14
N ASN A 274 10.28 7.52 -5.95
CA ASN A 274 11.12 7.03 -7.03
C ASN A 274 11.08 7.92 -8.28
N HIS A 275 9.95 8.60 -8.55
CA HIS A 275 9.75 9.49 -9.69
C HIS A 275 8.89 10.70 -9.34
N THR A 276 8.68 11.60 -10.29
CA THR A 276 7.88 12.81 -10.15
C THR A 276 6.90 12.97 -11.30
N ALA A 277 5.90 13.86 -11.12
CA ALA A 277 4.92 14.25 -12.12
C ALA A 277 5.52 14.99 -13.34
N GLU A 278 6.82 15.29 -13.35
CA GLU A 278 7.45 16.03 -14.45
C GLU A 278 7.80 15.16 -15.67
N GLY A 279 7.60 13.82 -15.59
CA GLY A 279 7.77 12.91 -16.71
C GLY A 279 9.18 12.91 -17.32
N ASN A 280 9.30 12.53 -18.60
CA ASN A 280 10.57 12.49 -19.32
C ASN A 280 11.00 13.90 -19.82
N GLN A 281 11.99 13.98 -20.73
CA GLN A 281 12.52 15.25 -21.26
C GLN A 281 11.46 16.11 -21.97
N LEU A 282 10.31 15.54 -22.34
CA LEU A 282 9.19 16.25 -22.96
C LEU A 282 8.10 16.62 -21.94
N GLY A 283 8.34 16.46 -20.66
CA GLY A 283 7.39 16.81 -19.61
C GLY A 283 7.46 18.29 -19.18
N PRO A 284 6.55 18.72 -18.29
CA PRO A 284 6.46 20.12 -17.85
C PRO A 284 7.61 20.49 -16.90
N THR A 285 7.78 21.78 -16.70
CA THR A 285 8.71 22.41 -15.73
C THR A 285 7.87 23.07 -14.64
N ILE A 286 7.58 22.36 -13.57
CA ILE A 286 6.62 22.77 -12.53
C ILE A 286 7.18 22.71 -11.10
N SER A 287 8.32 22.03 -10.88
CA SER A 287 9.01 21.91 -9.60
C SER A 287 10.50 21.63 -9.80
N LEU A 288 10.97 20.43 -9.44
CA LEU A 288 12.38 20.04 -9.35
C LEU A 288 13.19 20.28 -10.64
N ARG A 289 12.57 20.08 -11.81
CA ARG A 289 13.19 20.30 -13.11
C ARG A 289 13.63 21.73 -13.31
N GLY A 290 12.80 22.69 -12.95
CA GLY A 290 13.10 24.09 -13.07
C GLY A 290 13.98 24.64 -11.94
N ILE A 291 14.02 23.95 -10.80
CA ILE A 291 14.84 24.32 -9.65
C ILE A 291 16.29 23.89 -9.86
N ASP A 292 16.53 22.63 -10.19
CA ASP A 292 17.86 22.09 -10.54
C ASP A 292 17.75 20.66 -11.12
N ASN A 293 17.42 20.55 -12.38
CA ASN A 293 17.22 19.26 -13.05
C ASN A 293 18.37 18.28 -12.83
N ARG A 294 19.59 18.75 -12.94
CA ARG A 294 20.80 17.93 -12.89
C ARG A 294 21.07 17.35 -11.48
N SER A 295 20.72 18.07 -10.43
CA SER A 295 20.93 17.64 -9.04
C SER A 295 19.84 16.69 -8.56
N TYR A 296 18.59 16.90 -9.00
CA TYR A 296 17.44 16.12 -8.53
C TYR A 296 17.18 14.84 -9.32
N TYR A 297 17.43 14.83 -10.64
CA TYR A 297 17.13 13.67 -11.46
C TYR A 297 18.34 12.83 -11.81
N ARG A 298 18.10 11.55 -12.00
CA ARG A 298 19.11 10.61 -12.46
C ARG A 298 19.24 10.69 -13.96
N LEU A 299 20.40 11.16 -14.44
CA LEU A 299 20.69 11.39 -15.85
C LEU A 299 21.80 10.45 -16.31
N PRO A 300 21.68 9.79 -17.51
CA PRO A 300 22.75 8.99 -18.06
C PRO A 300 24.01 9.82 -18.30
N PRO A 301 25.20 9.39 -17.84
CA PRO A 301 26.43 10.20 -17.94
C PRO A 301 26.80 10.65 -19.35
N HIS A 302 26.45 9.84 -20.36
CA HIS A 302 26.78 10.08 -21.76
C HIS A 302 25.64 10.70 -22.57
N ALA A 303 24.47 10.88 -21.97
CA ALA A 303 23.27 11.41 -22.62
C ALA A 303 22.39 12.18 -21.64
N ARG A 304 22.97 13.19 -20.96
CA ARG A 304 22.34 13.96 -19.87
C ARG A 304 21.08 14.72 -20.26
N ARG A 305 20.77 14.80 -21.54
CA ARG A 305 19.50 15.30 -22.04
C ARG A 305 18.33 14.44 -21.59
N TYR A 306 18.53 13.13 -21.41
CA TYR A 306 17.52 12.15 -21.08
C TYR A 306 17.58 11.77 -19.60
N TYR A 307 16.59 11.01 -19.14
CA TYR A 307 16.51 10.49 -17.78
C TYR A 307 16.77 8.98 -17.77
N GLU A 308 17.47 8.48 -16.76
CA GLU A 308 17.39 7.06 -16.42
C GLU A 308 15.98 6.78 -15.89
N ASP A 309 15.29 5.82 -16.48
CA ASP A 309 13.91 5.49 -16.12
C ASP A 309 13.81 4.02 -15.68
N PHE A 310 13.82 3.81 -14.36
CA PHE A 310 13.56 2.51 -13.74
C PHE A 310 12.08 2.36 -13.33
N THR A 311 11.26 3.35 -13.61
CA THR A 311 9.91 3.48 -13.06
C THR A 311 8.81 3.31 -14.11
N GLY A 312 9.13 3.53 -15.37
CA GLY A 312 8.14 3.57 -16.46
C GLY A 312 7.37 4.90 -16.55
N CYS A 313 7.68 5.86 -15.63
CA CYS A 313 7.02 7.16 -15.57
C CYS A 313 7.84 8.28 -16.23
N GLY A 314 8.97 7.93 -16.87
CA GLY A 314 9.80 8.84 -17.64
C GLY A 314 10.97 9.45 -16.90
N ASN A 315 11.07 9.32 -15.57
CA ASN A 315 12.20 9.80 -14.78
C ASN A 315 12.43 8.95 -13.53
N THR A 316 13.61 9.08 -12.95
CA THR A 316 13.96 8.53 -11.64
C THR A 316 14.69 9.60 -10.85
N LEU A 317 14.34 9.78 -9.57
CA LEU A 317 15.06 10.68 -8.67
C LEU A 317 16.47 10.16 -8.37
N ASN A 318 17.40 11.09 -8.19
CA ASN A 318 18.82 10.78 -7.99
C ASN A 318 19.13 10.44 -6.53
N MET A 319 18.94 9.19 -6.12
CA MET A 319 19.23 8.71 -4.76
C MET A 319 20.72 8.82 -4.38
N ARG A 320 21.62 9.14 -5.32
CA ARG A 320 23.03 9.39 -5.07
C ARG A 320 23.31 10.82 -4.62
N SER A 321 22.33 11.73 -4.81
CA SER A 321 22.42 13.12 -4.37
C SER A 321 22.08 13.22 -2.88
N PRO A 322 23.02 13.75 -2.04
CA PRO A 322 22.70 13.97 -0.62
C PRO A 322 21.48 14.88 -0.39
N ARG A 323 21.20 15.78 -1.33
CA ARG A 323 20.06 16.71 -1.23
C ARG A 323 18.73 16.04 -1.57
N VAL A 324 18.74 15.07 -2.50
CA VAL A 324 17.56 14.24 -2.77
C VAL A 324 17.27 13.31 -1.59
N LEU A 325 18.31 12.67 -1.03
CA LEU A 325 18.17 11.88 0.19
C LEU A 325 17.63 12.74 1.35
N GLN A 326 18.15 13.96 1.52
CA GLN A 326 17.65 14.90 2.53
C GLN A 326 16.18 15.22 2.32
N LEU A 327 15.76 15.55 1.09
CA LEU A 327 14.34 15.84 0.76
C LEU A 327 13.43 14.70 1.20
N ILE A 328 13.81 13.46 0.87
CA ILE A 328 13.02 12.27 1.21
C ILE A 328 13.01 12.02 2.72
N MET A 329 14.16 12.09 3.38
CA MET A 329 14.24 11.86 4.83
C MET A 329 13.49 12.92 5.63
N ASP A 330 13.56 14.19 5.21
CA ASP A 330 12.82 15.28 5.83
C ASP A 330 11.31 15.11 5.62
N SER A 331 10.88 14.66 4.45
CA SER A 331 9.50 14.32 4.18
C SER A 331 9.01 13.16 5.06
N LEU A 332 9.72 12.05 5.10
CA LEU A 332 9.37 10.89 5.94
C LEU A 332 9.27 11.27 7.43
N ARG A 333 10.25 12.04 7.96
CA ARG A 333 10.19 12.53 9.35
C ARG A 333 9.00 13.43 9.58
N TYR A 334 8.69 14.35 8.65
CA TYR A 334 7.53 15.22 8.74
C TYR A 334 6.23 14.41 8.85
N TRP A 335 6.04 13.39 8.02
CA TRP A 335 4.84 12.56 8.07
C TRP A 335 4.74 11.76 9.37
N VAL A 336 5.85 11.35 9.98
CA VAL A 336 5.83 10.67 11.28
C VAL A 336 5.64 11.64 12.44
N THR A 337 6.40 12.76 12.48
CA THR A 337 6.46 13.62 13.66
C THR A 337 5.36 14.68 13.70
N GLU A 338 4.93 15.18 12.53
CA GLU A 338 3.90 16.22 12.41
C GLU A 338 2.52 15.66 12.05
N MET A 339 2.50 14.63 11.21
CA MET A 339 1.26 14.05 10.69
C MET A 339 0.87 12.76 11.41
N HIS A 340 1.72 12.23 12.29
CA HIS A 340 1.53 11.05 13.15
C HIS A 340 1.22 9.76 12.41
N VAL A 341 1.78 9.54 11.21
CA VAL A 341 1.61 8.26 10.51
C VAL A 341 2.49 7.16 11.12
N ASP A 342 2.02 5.90 11.07
CA ASP A 342 2.67 4.74 11.70
C ASP A 342 3.60 3.97 10.78
N GLY A 343 3.60 4.29 9.49
CA GLY A 343 4.45 3.59 8.54
C GLY A 343 4.29 4.04 7.10
N PHE A 344 5.08 3.39 6.24
CA PHE A 344 5.11 3.66 4.80
C PHE A 344 5.18 2.38 3.99
N ARG A 345 4.47 2.36 2.87
CA ARG A 345 4.71 1.45 1.74
C ARG A 345 5.39 2.25 0.65
N PHE A 346 6.55 1.81 0.23
CA PHE A 346 7.35 2.49 -0.80
C PHE A 346 7.07 1.88 -2.16
N ASP A 347 6.47 2.70 -3.03
CA ASP A 347 6.27 2.38 -4.44
C ASP A 347 7.61 2.15 -5.13
N LEU A 348 7.72 1.08 -5.94
CA LEU A 348 8.91 0.68 -6.67
C LEU A 348 10.20 0.81 -5.84
N ALA A 349 10.20 0.26 -4.62
CA ALA A 349 11.27 0.47 -3.65
C ALA A 349 12.65 0.03 -4.14
N SER A 350 12.73 -0.90 -5.10
CA SER A 350 13.99 -1.29 -5.74
C SER A 350 14.67 -0.12 -6.46
N ALA A 351 13.90 0.80 -7.05
CA ALA A 351 14.45 1.99 -7.73
C ALA A 351 15.15 2.94 -6.75
N LEU A 352 14.67 3.03 -5.49
CA LEU A 352 15.27 3.84 -4.43
C LEU A 352 16.59 3.26 -3.91
N ALA A 353 16.80 1.97 -4.12
CA ALA A 353 17.98 1.22 -3.66
C ALA A 353 19.10 1.12 -4.72
N ARG A 354 18.93 1.74 -5.89
CA ARG A 354 19.91 1.66 -6.97
C ARG A 354 21.02 2.70 -6.78
N GLU A 355 22.19 2.24 -6.33
CA GLU A 355 23.40 3.08 -6.20
C GLU A 355 23.98 3.45 -7.58
N LEU A 356 24.45 2.48 -8.35
CA LEU A 356 24.90 2.67 -9.73
C LEU A 356 23.82 2.20 -10.72
N HIS A 357 23.76 0.92 -10.99
CA HIS A 357 22.75 0.29 -11.85
C HIS A 357 22.03 -0.85 -11.13
N ALA A 358 22.76 -1.61 -10.30
CA ALA A 358 22.23 -2.70 -9.51
C ALA A 358 21.56 -2.19 -8.24
N VAL A 359 20.55 -2.94 -7.76
CA VAL A 359 19.94 -2.71 -6.46
C VAL A 359 20.92 -3.12 -5.36
N ASP A 360 21.19 -2.21 -4.43
CA ASP A 360 22.07 -2.45 -3.29
C ASP A 360 21.30 -2.37 -1.97
N LYS A 361 21.16 -3.50 -1.29
CA LYS A 361 20.50 -3.58 0.02
C LYS A 361 21.26 -2.89 1.16
N LEU A 362 22.49 -2.46 0.92
CA LEU A 362 23.33 -1.64 1.81
C LEU A 362 23.46 -0.20 1.29
N GLY A 363 22.62 0.20 0.35
CA GLY A 363 22.62 1.56 -0.18
C GLY A 363 22.29 2.61 0.88
N ALA A 364 22.78 3.84 0.66
CA ALA A 364 22.63 4.96 1.60
C ALA A 364 21.20 5.21 2.03
N PHE A 365 20.21 4.99 1.16
CA PHE A 365 18.79 5.12 1.48
C PHE A 365 18.39 4.22 2.66
N PHE A 366 18.76 2.94 2.63
CA PHE A 366 18.44 2.01 3.71
C PHE A 366 19.19 2.30 5.00
N ASP A 367 20.49 2.60 4.88
CA ASP A 367 21.35 2.87 6.04
C ASP A 367 20.86 4.09 6.83
N ILE A 368 20.46 5.15 6.14
CA ILE A 368 19.94 6.36 6.76
C ILE A 368 18.62 6.06 7.49
N ILE A 369 17.68 5.33 6.87
CA ILE A 369 16.42 4.95 7.51
C ILE A 369 16.64 4.07 8.73
N HIS A 370 17.58 3.11 8.66
CA HIS A 370 17.82 2.17 9.75
C HIS A 370 18.41 2.82 11.00
N GLN A 371 19.25 3.84 10.83
CA GLN A 371 19.87 4.55 11.95
C GLN A 371 19.03 5.73 12.45
N ASP A 372 18.05 6.18 11.69
CA ASP A 372 17.21 7.32 12.07
C ASP A 372 16.33 6.97 13.28
N PRO A 373 16.39 7.75 14.39
CA PRO A 373 15.66 7.43 15.61
C PRO A 373 14.15 7.47 15.45
N THR A 374 13.64 8.20 14.48
CA THR A 374 12.20 8.29 14.16
C THR A 374 11.79 7.20 13.19
N LEU A 375 12.44 7.13 12.02
CA LEU A 375 12.04 6.24 10.92
C LEU A 375 12.29 4.76 11.24
N SER A 376 13.28 4.46 12.09
CA SER A 376 13.52 3.07 12.51
C SER A 376 12.44 2.49 13.42
N GLN A 377 11.48 3.29 13.89
CA GLN A 377 10.42 2.87 14.80
C GLN A 377 9.06 2.62 14.13
N VAL A 378 8.92 3.01 12.87
CA VAL A 378 7.66 2.87 12.11
C VAL A 378 7.66 1.63 11.21
N LYS A 379 6.50 1.26 10.70
CA LYS A 379 6.35 0.16 9.75
C LYS A 379 6.93 0.55 8.39
N LEU A 380 7.79 -0.32 7.83
CA LEU A 380 8.43 -0.12 6.53
C LEU A 380 8.07 -1.28 5.62
N ILE A 381 7.34 -1.00 4.56
CA ILE A 381 6.88 -1.96 3.56
C ILE A 381 7.51 -1.60 2.22
N ALA A 382 8.12 -2.55 1.55
CA ALA A 382 8.63 -2.38 0.20
C ALA A 382 7.70 -3.01 -0.82
N GLU A 383 7.45 -2.30 -1.91
CA GLU A 383 7.15 -2.94 -3.18
C GLU A 383 8.49 -3.38 -3.78
N PRO A 384 8.81 -4.68 -3.75
CA PRO A 384 10.20 -5.13 -3.94
C PRO A 384 10.55 -5.39 -5.41
N TRP A 385 10.15 -4.47 -6.32
CA TRP A 385 10.50 -4.51 -7.73
C TRP A 385 10.60 -3.11 -8.34
N ASP A 386 11.14 -3.03 -9.53
CA ASP A 386 11.08 -1.93 -10.49
C ASP A 386 11.22 -2.48 -11.92
N LEU A 387 11.16 -1.62 -12.94
CA LEU A 387 11.21 -2.03 -14.35
C LEU A 387 12.61 -2.21 -14.92
N GLY A 388 13.66 -1.91 -14.15
CA GLY A 388 15.04 -2.06 -14.57
C GLY A 388 15.54 -3.51 -14.53
N GLU A 389 16.66 -3.77 -15.18
CA GLU A 389 17.33 -5.08 -15.10
C GLU A 389 17.65 -5.42 -13.64
N GLY A 390 17.33 -6.67 -13.24
CA GLY A 390 17.49 -7.12 -11.85
C GLY A 390 16.57 -6.42 -10.84
N GLY A 391 15.51 -5.75 -11.29
CA GLY A 391 14.59 -4.98 -10.44
C GLY A 391 13.74 -5.81 -9.50
N TYR A 392 13.44 -7.09 -9.81
CA TYR A 392 12.65 -7.97 -8.96
C TYR A 392 13.47 -8.50 -7.78
N GLN A 393 13.21 -7.97 -6.57
CA GLN A 393 14.02 -8.14 -5.37
C GLN A 393 13.28 -8.77 -4.18
N VAL A 394 12.21 -9.52 -4.42
CA VAL A 394 11.47 -10.20 -3.36
C VAL A 394 12.40 -11.16 -2.58
N GLY A 395 12.50 -10.94 -1.26
CA GLY A 395 13.39 -11.66 -0.35
C GLY A 395 14.74 -10.95 -0.09
N ASN A 396 15.05 -9.86 -0.80
CA ASN A 396 16.38 -9.22 -0.75
C ASN A 396 16.45 -7.91 0.04
N PHE A 397 15.35 -7.41 0.59
CA PHE A 397 15.35 -6.19 1.40
C PHE A 397 15.97 -6.42 2.79
N PRO A 398 16.47 -5.35 3.46
CA PRO A 398 17.08 -5.45 4.78
C PRO A 398 16.11 -5.93 5.88
N THR A 399 16.67 -6.35 7.03
CA THR A 399 15.93 -7.05 8.10
C THR A 399 14.74 -6.32 8.71
N LYS A 400 14.73 -4.98 8.71
CA LYS A 400 13.61 -4.20 9.24
C LYS A 400 12.44 -4.06 8.28
N TRP A 401 12.64 -4.38 7.00
CA TRP A 401 11.64 -4.21 5.95
C TRP A 401 10.74 -5.42 5.84
N THR A 402 9.47 -5.17 5.64
CA THR A 402 8.52 -6.14 5.11
C THR A 402 8.35 -5.90 3.62
N GLU A 403 7.86 -6.88 2.90
CA GLU A 403 7.75 -6.83 1.45
C GLU A 403 6.39 -7.31 0.98
N TRP A 404 5.82 -6.65 0.00
CA TRP A 404 4.73 -7.24 -0.77
C TRP A 404 5.22 -8.51 -1.45
N ASN A 405 4.66 -9.66 -1.08
CA ASN A 405 5.13 -10.94 -1.59
C ASN A 405 4.39 -11.35 -2.87
N GLY A 406 4.90 -10.91 -4.03
CA GLY A 406 4.35 -11.29 -5.33
C GLY A 406 4.39 -12.79 -5.59
N LYS A 407 5.40 -13.53 -5.05
CA LYS A 407 5.45 -14.99 -5.17
C LYS A 407 4.32 -15.68 -4.40
N TYR A 408 3.92 -15.12 -3.25
CA TYR A 408 2.75 -15.60 -2.52
C TYR A 408 1.48 -15.44 -3.37
N ARG A 409 1.23 -14.23 -3.87
CA ARG A 409 0.08 -13.93 -4.74
C ARG A 409 -0.02 -14.92 -5.90
N ASP A 410 1.08 -15.09 -6.62
CA ASP A 410 1.10 -15.90 -7.84
C ASP A 410 0.93 -17.40 -7.54
N ALA A 411 1.55 -17.90 -6.47
CA ALA A 411 1.41 -19.31 -6.05
C ALA A 411 -0.03 -19.64 -5.65
N VAL A 412 -0.68 -18.76 -4.88
CA VAL A 412 -2.07 -18.98 -4.44
C VAL A 412 -3.05 -18.88 -5.62
N ARG A 413 -2.84 -17.92 -6.55
CA ARG A 413 -3.66 -17.81 -7.76
C ARG A 413 -3.52 -19.05 -8.66
N ARG A 414 -2.30 -19.55 -8.89
CA ARG A 414 -2.04 -20.77 -9.68
C ARG A 414 -2.68 -22.00 -9.05
N PHE A 415 -2.59 -22.15 -7.72
CA PHE A 415 -3.18 -23.26 -7.01
C PHE A 415 -4.70 -23.30 -7.19
N TRP A 416 -5.40 -22.19 -6.95
CA TRP A 416 -6.86 -22.14 -7.06
C TRP A 416 -7.37 -22.16 -8.49
N ARG A 417 -6.55 -21.77 -9.45
CA ARG A 417 -6.81 -22.01 -10.88
C ARG A 417 -6.74 -23.51 -11.22
N GLY A 418 -5.98 -24.30 -10.43
CA GLY A 418 -5.82 -25.74 -10.59
C GLY A 418 -4.63 -26.14 -11.46
N ASP A 419 -3.61 -25.29 -11.53
CA ASP A 419 -2.39 -25.56 -12.27
C ASP A 419 -1.65 -26.79 -11.69
N GLY A 420 -1.02 -27.58 -12.59
CA GLY A 420 -0.21 -28.72 -12.19
C GLY A 420 1.06 -28.31 -11.41
N GLY A 421 1.43 -29.11 -10.40
CA GLY A 421 2.65 -28.89 -9.61
C GLY A 421 2.62 -27.66 -8.69
N ALA A 422 1.44 -27.06 -8.42
CA ALA A 422 1.33 -25.87 -7.57
C ALA A 422 1.37 -26.15 -6.06
N VAL A 423 1.27 -27.42 -5.65
CA VAL A 423 1.12 -27.79 -4.21
C VAL A 423 2.38 -27.51 -3.41
N SER A 424 3.57 -27.82 -3.93
CA SER A 424 4.85 -27.58 -3.24
C SER A 424 5.11 -26.07 -3.02
N GLU A 425 4.87 -25.26 -4.05
CA GLU A 425 5.00 -23.81 -3.95
C GLU A 425 3.99 -23.25 -2.95
N LEU A 426 2.73 -23.68 -3.00
CA LEU A 426 1.72 -23.27 -2.04
C LEU A 426 2.15 -23.59 -0.60
N ALA A 427 2.65 -24.79 -0.34
CA ALA A 427 3.09 -25.20 1.00
C ALA A 427 4.20 -24.27 1.55
N THR A 428 5.16 -23.91 0.71
CA THR A 428 6.21 -22.95 1.05
C THR A 428 5.63 -21.57 1.38
N ARG A 429 4.64 -21.12 0.61
CA ARG A 429 3.98 -19.81 0.84
C ARG A 429 3.11 -19.82 2.10
N LEU A 430 2.33 -20.88 2.33
CA LEU A 430 1.49 -21.06 3.54
C LEU A 430 2.31 -21.02 4.83
N SER A 431 3.52 -21.58 4.81
CA SER A 431 4.42 -21.64 5.99
C SER A 431 5.24 -20.36 6.22
N GLY A 432 5.01 -19.29 5.46
CA GLY A 432 5.62 -17.97 5.67
C GLY A 432 6.80 -17.66 4.76
N SER A 433 6.99 -18.40 3.65
CA SER A 433 8.03 -18.14 2.65
C SER A 433 9.45 -18.13 3.25
N SER A 434 9.80 -19.16 4.01
CA SER A 434 11.11 -19.29 4.68
C SER A 434 12.29 -19.28 3.70
N ASP A 435 12.10 -19.78 2.47
CA ASP A 435 13.05 -19.71 1.37
C ASP A 435 13.48 -18.28 1.01
N LEU A 436 12.61 -17.30 1.25
CA LEU A 436 12.88 -15.89 0.96
C LEU A 436 13.46 -15.13 2.16
N TYR A 437 13.06 -15.47 3.38
CA TYR A 437 13.27 -14.59 4.53
C TYR A 437 14.11 -15.19 5.66
N GLU A 438 14.11 -16.52 5.85
CA GLU A 438 14.75 -17.13 7.02
C GLU A 438 16.29 -16.98 7.02
N GLN A 439 16.92 -17.15 5.85
CA GLN A 439 18.38 -17.06 5.72
C GLN A 439 18.91 -15.66 6.02
N SER A 440 18.12 -14.61 5.78
CA SER A 440 18.46 -13.22 6.09
C SER A 440 18.19 -12.84 7.56
N GLY A 441 17.76 -13.79 8.40
CA GLY A 441 17.38 -13.56 9.80
C GLY A 441 16.01 -12.89 9.98
N ARG A 442 15.24 -12.73 8.91
CA ARG A 442 13.89 -12.16 8.93
C ARG A 442 12.89 -13.19 9.45
N ARG A 443 11.67 -12.78 9.68
CA ARG A 443 10.61 -13.58 10.29
C ARG A 443 9.44 -13.78 9.31
N PRO A 444 8.47 -14.66 9.58
CA PRO A 444 7.31 -14.85 8.69
C PRO A 444 6.58 -13.55 8.35
N TYR A 445 6.51 -12.63 9.30
CA TYR A 445 5.88 -11.32 9.10
C TYR A 445 6.65 -10.37 8.16
N ALA A 446 7.84 -10.75 7.66
CA ALA A 446 8.48 -10.04 6.56
C ALA A 446 7.69 -10.15 5.26
N SER A 447 6.85 -11.18 5.15
CA SER A 447 5.93 -11.37 4.02
C SER A 447 4.62 -10.63 4.27
N ILE A 448 4.34 -9.58 3.49
CA ILE A 448 2.98 -9.07 3.33
C ILE A 448 2.31 -9.97 2.29
N ASN A 449 1.38 -10.79 2.75
CA ASN A 449 0.62 -11.70 1.91
C ASN A 449 -0.60 -10.98 1.34
N PHE A 450 -0.81 -11.06 0.04
CA PHE A 450 -1.97 -10.49 -0.63
C PHE A 450 -2.41 -11.37 -1.81
N ILE A 451 -3.69 -11.29 -2.16
CA ILE A 451 -4.26 -11.95 -3.35
C ILE A 451 -4.44 -10.91 -4.45
N THR A 452 -4.85 -9.72 -4.06
CA THR A 452 -5.16 -8.55 -4.89
C THR A 452 -4.55 -7.31 -4.27
N ALA A 453 -4.37 -6.27 -5.06
CA ALA A 453 -3.95 -4.93 -4.64
C ALA A 453 -4.72 -3.89 -5.47
N HIS A 454 -4.38 -2.60 -5.35
CA HIS A 454 -4.97 -1.54 -6.17
C HIS A 454 -4.77 -1.79 -7.66
N ASP A 455 -3.64 -2.35 -8.06
CA ASP A 455 -3.31 -2.79 -9.42
C ASP A 455 -3.74 -4.25 -9.65
N GLY A 456 -4.06 -4.59 -10.88
CA GLY A 456 -4.58 -5.89 -11.24
C GLY A 456 -6.09 -6.04 -11.02
N PHE A 457 -6.57 -7.27 -11.11
CA PHE A 457 -7.99 -7.58 -10.87
C PHE A 457 -8.36 -7.49 -9.39
N THR A 458 -9.58 -7.02 -9.10
CA THR A 458 -10.23 -7.23 -7.79
C THR A 458 -10.47 -8.72 -7.56
N LEU A 459 -10.78 -9.13 -6.32
CA LEU A 459 -11.07 -10.53 -6.02
C LEU A 459 -12.28 -11.07 -6.79
N ALA A 460 -13.30 -10.24 -7.03
CA ALA A 460 -14.44 -10.61 -7.85
C ALA A 460 -14.07 -10.77 -9.33
N ASP A 461 -13.25 -9.87 -9.86
CA ASP A 461 -12.80 -9.93 -11.26
C ASP A 461 -11.81 -11.07 -11.49
N LEU A 462 -10.95 -11.38 -10.52
CA LEU A 462 -9.99 -12.49 -10.56
C LEU A 462 -10.66 -13.85 -10.82
N VAL A 463 -11.90 -14.02 -10.38
CA VAL A 463 -12.69 -15.24 -10.60
C VAL A 463 -13.74 -15.11 -11.69
N SER A 464 -13.77 -13.97 -12.40
CA SER A 464 -14.80 -13.66 -13.41
C SER A 464 -14.24 -13.34 -14.77
N TYR A 465 -12.95 -12.97 -14.88
CA TYR A 465 -12.32 -12.55 -16.13
C TYR A 465 -11.00 -13.28 -16.35
N ASN A 466 -10.77 -13.77 -17.55
CA ASN A 466 -9.47 -14.24 -18.02
C ASN A 466 -8.70 -13.10 -18.69
N GLU A 467 -9.41 -12.25 -19.44
CA GLU A 467 -8.85 -11.13 -20.19
C GLU A 467 -9.13 -9.80 -19.49
N LYS A 468 -8.25 -8.83 -19.66
CA LYS A 468 -8.45 -7.47 -19.14
C LYS A 468 -9.39 -6.66 -20.05
N HIS A 469 -10.13 -5.74 -19.44
CA HIS A 469 -11.08 -4.84 -20.08
C HIS A 469 -10.80 -3.38 -19.66
N ASN A 470 -9.69 -2.82 -20.16
CA ASN A 470 -9.22 -1.46 -19.83
C ASN A 470 -9.64 -0.41 -20.86
N GLU A 471 -10.64 -0.67 -21.69
CA GLU A 471 -11.08 0.23 -22.78
C GLU A 471 -11.45 1.63 -22.25
N ALA A 472 -12.01 1.72 -21.04
CA ALA A 472 -12.37 2.98 -20.40
C ALA A 472 -11.16 3.91 -20.17
N ASN A 473 -9.94 3.38 -20.09
CA ASN A 473 -8.71 4.14 -19.91
C ASN A 473 -8.28 4.89 -21.19
N GLY A 474 -8.88 4.56 -22.34
CA GLY A 474 -8.56 5.21 -23.62
C GLY A 474 -7.19 4.84 -24.20
N GLU A 475 -6.57 3.75 -23.75
CA GLU A 475 -5.25 3.26 -24.17
C GLU A 475 -5.32 2.02 -25.05
N GLN A 476 -6.49 1.77 -25.65
CA GLN A 476 -6.75 0.64 -26.55
C GLN A 476 -6.50 -0.73 -25.89
N ASN A 477 -6.78 -0.82 -24.59
CA ASN A 477 -6.58 -2.04 -23.79
C ASN A 477 -5.12 -2.57 -23.81
N ARG A 478 -4.12 -1.68 -24.00
CA ARG A 478 -2.69 -2.05 -24.01
C ARG A 478 -2.04 -1.93 -22.65
N ASP A 479 -2.61 -1.09 -21.78
CA ASP A 479 -2.18 -0.82 -20.41
C ASP A 479 -2.56 -1.98 -19.45
N GLY A 480 -1.91 -2.03 -18.30
CA GLY A 480 -2.15 -3.05 -17.28
C GLY A 480 -1.55 -4.42 -17.60
N GLU A 481 -1.64 -5.34 -16.62
CA GLU A 481 -1.03 -6.67 -16.69
C GLU A 481 -1.78 -7.61 -17.66
N ASN A 482 -1.03 -8.37 -18.47
CA ASN A 482 -1.58 -9.37 -19.38
C ASN A 482 -1.69 -10.78 -18.75
N HIS A 483 -0.88 -11.07 -17.70
CA HIS A 483 -0.78 -12.38 -17.09
C HIS A 483 -1.36 -12.38 -15.66
N ASN A 484 -2.67 -12.20 -15.55
CA ASN A 484 -3.35 -12.02 -14.27
C ASN A 484 -3.40 -13.28 -13.39
N LEU A 485 -3.10 -14.47 -13.94
CA LEU A 485 -3.28 -15.76 -13.28
C LEU A 485 -4.72 -15.94 -12.75
N SER A 486 -5.67 -15.34 -13.44
CA SER A 486 -7.10 -15.37 -13.15
C SER A 486 -7.77 -16.61 -13.75
N TRP A 487 -9.02 -16.84 -13.35
CA TRP A 487 -9.87 -17.86 -13.95
C TRP A 487 -11.33 -17.44 -13.90
N ASN A 488 -11.97 -17.31 -15.05
CA ASN A 488 -13.36 -16.87 -15.20
C ASN A 488 -14.42 -17.89 -14.71
N CYS A 489 -13.99 -19.06 -14.19
CA CYS A 489 -14.84 -20.14 -13.73
C CYS A 489 -15.78 -20.72 -14.79
N GLY A 490 -15.43 -20.54 -16.07
CA GLY A 490 -16.14 -21.13 -17.22
C GLY A 490 -16.95 -20.14 -18.06
N THR A 491 -17.05 -18.86 -17.65
CA THR A 491 -17.73 -17.81 -18.42
C THR A 491 -17.02 -16.49 -18.23
N GLU A 492 -16.67 -15.81 -19.32
CA GLU A 492 -16.05 -14.49 -19.25
C GLU A 492 -17.06 -13.42 -18.84
N GLY A 493 -16.72 -12.63 -17.81
CA GLY A 493 -17.54 -11.52 -17.32
C GLY A 493 -18.85 -11.94 -16.64
N GLU A 494 -19.87 -11.11 -16.79
CA GLU A 494 -21.15 -11.33 -16.16
C GLU A 494 -21.87 -12.57 -16.68
N THR A 495 -22.57 -13.30 -15.81
CA THR A 495 -23.31 -14.50 -16.17
C THR A 495 -24.55 -14.66 -15.28
N ARG A 496 -25.53 -15.45 -15.78
CA ARG A 496 -26.70 -15.91 -15.02
C ARG A 496 -26.67 -17.41 -14.75
N ASP A 497 -25.61 -18.11 -15.18
CA ASP A 497 -25.46 -19.54 -14.85
C ASP A 497 -25.15 -19.70 -13.36
N GLN A 498 -26.11 -20.26 -12.62
CA GLN A 498 -25.98 -20.41 -11.17
C GLN A 498 -24.79 -21.28 -10.77
N ARG A 499 -24.41 -22.27 -11.57
CA ARG A 499 -23.25 -23.14 -11.30
C ARG A 499 -21.94 -22.34 -11.36
N VAL A 500 -21.83 -21.41 -12.31
CA VAL A 500 -20.66 -20.52 -12.42
C VAL A 500 -20.65 -19.52 -11.25
N LEU A 501 -21.80 -18.95 -10.92
CA LEU A 501 -21.92 -18.02 -9.77
C LEU A 501 -21.55 -18.69 -8.45
N ASP A 502 -22.04 -19.91 -8.20
CA ASP A 502 -21.71 -20.69 -6.99
C ASP A 502 -20.23 -21.02 -6.92
N LEU A 503 -19.60 -21.37 -8.06
CA LEU A 503 -18.18 -21.64 -8.14
C LEU A 503 -17.35 -20.38 -7.89
N ARG A 504 -17.71 -19.23 -8.47
CA ARG A 504 -17.07 -17.93 -8.22
C ARG A 504 -17.17 -17.56 -6.73
N ALA A 505 -18.34 -17.71 -6.13
CA ALA A 505 -18.54 -17.44 -4.69
C ALA A 505 -17.65 -18.34 -3.83
N ARG A 506 -17.53 -19.64 -4.16
CA ARG A 506 -16.64 -20.56 -3.48
C ARG A 506 -15.18 -20.20 -3.66
N GLN A 507 -14.74 -19.84 -4.86
CA GLN A 507 -13.37 -19.43 -5.13
C GLN A 507 -12.99 -18.16 -4.36
N ARG A 508 -13.86 -17.15 -4.29
CA ARG A 508 -13.62 -15.96 -3.44
C ARG A 508 -13.40 -16.37 -1.97
N ARG A 509 -14.22 -17.29 -1.44
CA ARG A 509 -14.05 -17.81 -0.07
C ARG A 509 -12.72 -18.58 0.08
N ASN A 510 -12.31 -19.35 -0.93
CA ASN A 510 -11.05 -20.09 -0.93
C ASN A 510 -9.84 -19.13 -0.86
N PHE A 511 -9.83 -18.08 -1.68
CA PHE A 511 -8.77 -17.07 -1.66
C PHE A 511 -8.69 -16.37 -0.31
N MET A 512 -9.82 -15.89 0.21
CA MET A 512 -9.90 -15.21 1.49
C MET A 512 -9.45 -16.12 2.65
N ALA A 513 -9.91 -17.37 2.67
CA ALA A 513 -9.48 -18.34 3.67
C ALA A 513 -7.98 -18.65 3.57
N THR A 514 -7.46 -18.88 2.37
CA THR A 514 -6.03 -19.15 2.17
C THR A 514 -5.15 -18.02 2.67
N LEU A 515 -5.53 -16.77 2.38
CA LEU A 515 -4.82 -15.58 2.84
C LEU A 515 -4.69 -15.55 4.36
N LEU A 516 -5.79 -15.76 5.08
CA LEU A 516 -5.84 -15.65 6.53
C LEU A 516 -5.35 -16.93 7.27
N LEU A 517 -5.21 -18.04 6.57
CA LEU A 517 -4.64 -19.28 7.10
C LEU A 517 -3.12 -19.41 6.85
N SER A 518 -2.52 -18.44 6.17
CA SER A 518 -1.09 -18.41 5.84
C SER A 518 -0.29 -17.65 6.89
N ALA A 519 0.91 -18.13 7.22
CA ALA A 519 1.86 -17.39 8.03
C ALA A 519 2.39 -16.18 7.27
N GLY A 520 2.43 -15.01 7.93
CA GLY A 520 2.77 -13.70 7.34
C GLY A 520 1.82 -12.62 7.82
N VAL A 521 1.86 -11.46 7.19
CA VAL A 521 0.94 -10.34 7.44
C VAL A 521 -0.09 -10.31 6.33
N PRO A 522 -1.37 -10.57 6.60
CA PRO A 522 -2.41 -10.49 5.57
C PRO A 522 -2.72 -9.04 5.20
N MET A 523 -2.86 -8.78 3.91
CA MET A 523 -3.36 -7.52 3.35
C MET A 523 -4.61 -7.79 2.51
N LEU A 524 -5.66 -7.02 2.77
CA LEU A 524 -6.92 -7.00 2.02
C LEU A 524 -7.01 -5.74 1.17
N THR A 525 -7.53 -5.86 -0.03
CA THR A 525 -7.86 -4.70 -0.86
C THR A 525 -9.30 -4.24 -0.59
N ALA A 526 -9.49 -2.95 -0.39
CA ALA A 526 -10.78 -2.37 -0.03
C ALA A 526 -11.89 -2.75 -1.00
N GLY A 527 -12.99 -3.26 -0.44
CA GLY A 527 -14.17 -3.68 -1.20
C GLY A 527 -14.14 -5.13 -1.67
N ASP A 528 -13.03 -5.86 -1.57
CA ASP A 528 -12.99 -7.28 -1.90
C ASP A 528 -13.98 -8.07 -1.04
N GLU A 529 -14.09 -7.75 0.25
CA GLU A 529 -15.06 -8.34 1.17
C GLU A 529 -16.53 -8.02 0.82
N LEU A 530 -16.74 -7.01 -0.03
CA LEU A 530 -18.04 -6.59 -0.57
C LEU A 530 -18.24 -7.07 -2.02
N CYS A 531 -17.37 -7.94 -2.53
CA CYS A 531 -17.37 -8.39 -3.93
C CYS A 531 -17.29 -7.24 -4.94
N ARG A 532 -16.43 -6.23 -4.67
CA ARG A 532 -16.16 -5.11 -5.58
C ARG A 532 -15.67 -5.63 -6.92
N THR A 533 -16.22 -5.10 -8.00
CA THR A 533 -15.77 -5.36 -9.37
C THR A 533 -15.39 -4.06 -10.05
N GLN A 534 -14.40 -4.11 -10.91
CA GLN A 534 -14.01 -3.04 -11.84
C GLN A 534 -14.43 -3.38 -13.28
N GLY A 535 -15.33 -4.39 -13.46
CA GLY A 535 -15.79 -4.81 -14.77
C GLY A 535 -14.69 -5.43 -15.63
N GLY A 536 -13.66 -6.02 -14.98
CA GLY A 536 -12.49 -6.56 -15.67
C GLY A 536 -11.42 -5.51 -16.02
N ASN A 537 -11.57 -4.25 -15.59
CA ASN A 537 -10.48 -3.28 -15.68
C ASN A 537 -9.43 -3.60 -14.60
N ASN A 538 -8.23 -3.98 -15.04
CA ASN A 538 -7.13 -4.33 -14.14
C ASN A 538 -6.09 -3.22 -13.97
N ASN A 539 -6.38 -2.00 -14.44
CA ASN A 539 -5.50 -0.84 -14.36
C ASN A 539 -6.31 0.47 -14.23
N ALA A 540 -7.19 0.53 -13.23
CA ALA A 540 -8.15 1.63 -13.07
C ALA A 540 -7.52 2.94 -12.57
N TYR A 541 -6.24 3.21 -12.88
CA TYR A 541 -5.45 4.33 -12.37
C TYR A 541 -6.04 5.71 -12.73
N CYS A 542 -6.79 5.79 -13.81
CA CYS A 542 -7.41 7.02 -14.30
C CYS A 542 -8.95 7.01 -14.22
N GLN A 543 -9.55 6.09 -13.45
CA GLN A 543 -10.99 5.93 -13.31
C GLN A 543 -11.50 6.51 -11.99
N ASP A 544 -11.71 7.83 -11.94
CA ASP A 544 -12.31 8.52 -10.78
C ASP A 544 -13.84 8.49 -10.88
N ASN A 545 -14.41 7.28 -10.85
CA ASN A 545 -15.84 7.03 -11.03
C ASN A 545 -16.24 5.68 -10.40
N GLU A 546 -17.45 5.20 -10.67
CA GLU A 546 -18.03 3.97 -10.15
C GLU A 546 -17.27 2.70 -10.53
N ILE A 547 -16.37 2.73 -11.53
CA ILE A 547 -15.47 1.60 -11.82
C ILE A 547 -14.55 1.35 -10.62
N SER A 548 -14.04 2.41 -9.99
CA SER A 548 -13.09 2.34 -8.89
C SER A 548 -13.72 2.48 -7.51
N TRP A 549 -14.81 3.27 -7.38
CA TRP A 549 -15.41 3.55 -6.08
C TRP A 549 -16.16 2.33 -5.53
N ILE A 550 -16.14 2.17 -4.21
CA ILE A 550 -16.81 1.04 -3.54
C ILE A 550 -18.32 1.21 -3.56
N ASP A 551 -19.01 0.26 -4.15
CA ASP A 551 -20.46 0.13 -4.05
C ASP A 551 -20.84 -0.58 -2.73
N TRP A 552 -21.44 0.16 -1.82
CA TRP A 552 -21.85 -0.28 -0.50
C TRP A 552 -23.23 -0.98 -0.46
N THR A 553 -23.84 -1.24 -1.59
CA THR A 553 -25.12 -1.94 -1.68
C THR A 553 -24.92 -3.40 -1.25
N LEU A 554 -25.51 -3.77 -0.12
CA LEU A 554 -25.41 -5.13 0.43
C LEU A 554 -26.49 -6.04 -0.17
N THR A 555 -26.19 -6.66 -1.31
CA THR A 555 -26.98 -7.79 -1.82
C THR A 555 -26.87 -9.00 -0.88
N PRO A 556 -27.75 -10.01 -0.96
CA PRO A 556 -27.62 -11.23 -0.16
C PRO A 556 -26.24 -11.88 -0.31
N GLU A 557 -25.70 -11.97 -1.53
CA GLU A 557 -24.38 -12.53 -1.83
C GLU A 557 -23.25 -11.73 -1.16
N ARG A 558 -23.27 -10.40 -1.30
CA ARG A 558 -22.26 -9.51 -0.68
C ARG A 558 -22.29 -9.59 0.83
N ARG A 559 -23.49 -9.66 1.43
CA ARG A 559 -23.65 -9.81 2.87
C ARG A 559 -23.07 -11.14 3.35
N GLU A 560 -23.39 -12.22 2.66
CA GLU A 560 -22.87 -13.55 2.97
C GLU A 560 -21.35 -13.59 2.93
N PHE A 561 -20.75 -13.00 1.89
CA PHE A 561 -19.29 -12.98 1.76
C PHE A 561 -18.62 -12.06 2.80
N LEU A 562 -19.22 -10.92 3.13
CA LEU A 562 -18.75 -10.05 4.21
C LEU A 562 -18.75 -10.79 5.56
N GLU A 563 -19.83 -11.50 5.89
CA GLU A 563 -19.93 -12.28 7.14
C GLU A 563 -18.93 -13.45 7.14
N PHE A 564 -18.71 -14.10 5.99
CA PHE A 564 -17.67 -15.11 5.85
C PHE A 564 -16.27 -14.51 6.10
N THR A 565 -15.98 -13.36 5.53
CA THR A 565 -14.70 -12.65 5.72
C THR A 565 -14.49 -12.29 7.19
N ARG A 566 -15.49 -11.76 7.87
CA ARG A 566 -15.45 -11.48 9.31
C ARG A 566 -15.18 -12.75 10.13
N ARG A 567 -15.81 -13.87 9.75
CA ARG A 567 -15.63 -15.15 10.43
C ARG A 567 -14.21 -15.69 10.29
N ILE A 568 -13.64 -15.66 9.09
CA ILE A 568 -12.28 -16.18 8.88
C ILE A 568 -11.23 -15.27 9.53
N ILE A 569 -11.43 -13.95 9.55
CA ILE A 569 -10.58 -13.02 10.30
C ILE A 569 -10.65 -13.31 11.80
N ARG A 570 -11.82 -13.61 12.35
CA ARG A 570 -11.96 -14.01 13.75
C ARG A 570 -11.20 -15.30 14.03
N ILE A 571 -11.31 -16.34 13.16
CA ILE A 571 -10.52 -17.57 13.28
C ILE A 571 -9.03 -17.25 13.30
N TRP A 572 -8.56 -16.37 12.41
CA TRP A 572 -7.15 -15.94 12.39
C TRP A 572 -6.74 -15.26 13.71
N LYS A 573 -7.60 -14.39 14.26
CA LYS A 573 -7.33 -13.70 15.55
C LYS A 573 -7.35 -14.63 16.74
N ASP A 574 -8.27 -15.59 16.78
CA ASP A 574 -8.47 -16.48 17.92
C ASP A 574 -7.44 -17.61 18.01
N HIS A 575 -6.69 -17.89 16.92
CA HIS A 575 -5.75 -19.01 16.87
C HIS A 575 -4.30 -18.53 16.65
N PRO A 576 -3.52 -18.28 17.72
CA PRO A 576 -2.12 -17.82 17.62
C PRO A 576 -1.21 -18.69 16.76
N VAL A 577 -1.55 -19.95 16.52
CA VAL A 577 -0.80 -20.86 15.63
C VAL A 577 -0.76 -20.35 14.18
N LEU A 578 -1.72 -19.51 13.77
CA LEU A 578 -1.78 -18.84 12.46
C LEU A 578 -0.95 -17.55 12.41
N ARG A 579 -0.57 -16.99 13.57
CA ARG A 579 0.09 -15.70 13.72
C ARG A 579 1.46 -15.83 14.40
N ARG A 580 2.25 -16.82 13.96
CA ARG A 580 3.55 -17.12 14.56
C ARG A 580 4.59 -16.06 14.23
N ARG A 581 5.45 -15.77 15.22
CA ARG A 581 6.63 -14.89 15.06
C ARG A 581 7.86 -15.63 14.53
N LYS A 582 7.85 -16.97 14.52
CA LYS A 582 8.96 -17.83 14.08
C LYS A 582 8.48 -18.78 12.99
N PHE A 583 9.35 -19.11 12.05
CA PHE A 583 9.07 -20.12 11.03
C PHE A 583 8.82 -21.49 11.66
N PHE A 584 8.00 -22.26 10.98
CA PHE A 584 7.83 -23.68 11.30
C PHE A 584 9.13 -24.44 11.02
N GLN A 585 9.47 -25.38 11.88
CA GLN A 585 10.70 -26.13 11.77
C GLN A 585 10.51 -27.51 11.12
N GLY A 586 9.28 -28.03 11.07
CA GLY A 586 8.96 -29.34 10.50
C GLY A 586 9.65 -30.52 11.22
N ARG A 587 10.14 -30.30 12.44
CA ARG A 587 10.88 -31.29 13.24
C ARG A 587 10.37 -31.37 14.67
N ARG A 588 10.66 -32.48 15.36
CA ARG A 588 10.33 -32.60 16.78
C ARG A 588 11.03 -31.53 17.61
N ILE A 589 10.26 -30.88 18.43
CA ILE A 589 10.73 -29.80 19.29
C ILE A 589 11.23 -30.38 20.60
N ARG A 590 12.43 -29.96 21.06
CA ARG A 590 12.99 -30.41 22.35
C ARG A 590 12.00 -30.17 23.50
N GLY A 591 11.59 -31.22 24.19
CA GLY A 591 10.65 -31.18 25.33
C GLY A 591 9.16 -31.28 24.92
N ALA A 592 8.85 -31.41 23.63
CA ALA A 592 7.54 -31.79 23.12
C ALA A 592 7.75 -32.95 22.11
N GLU A 593 7.01 -34.03 22.24
CA GLU A 593 7.05 -35.13 21.26
C GLU A 593 6.34 -34.79 19.94
N VAL A 594 5.95 -33.54 19.75
CA VAL A 594 5.06 -33.05 18.68
C VAL A 594 5.83 -32.25 17.67
N ILE A 595 5.59 -32.47 16.37
CA ILE A 595 6.07 -31.67 15.25
C ILE A 595 5.17 -30.43 15.13
N ASP A 596 5.74 -29.27 14.90
CA ASP A 596 4.97 -28.01 14.85
C ASP A 596 4.08 -27.86 13.59
N ILE A 597 4.50 -28.43 12.46
CA ILE A 597 3.74 -28.51 11.22
C ILE A 597 3.93 -29.88 10.59
N ALA A 598 2.85 -30.48 10.10
CA ALA A 598 2.89 -31.73 9.32
C ALA A 598 2.04 -31.57 8.05
N TRP A 599 2.57 -32.05 6.94
CA TRP A 599 1.93 -32.03 5.63
C TRP A 599 1.40 -33.43 5.32
N LEU A 600 0.12 -33.54 5.06
CA LEU A 600 -0.59 -34.78 4.97
C LEU A 600 -1.19 -35.01 3.59
N ASP A 601 -1.12 -36.25 3.11
CA ASP A 601 -1.83 -36.70 1.93
C ASP A 601 -3.31 -37.03 2.25
N PRO A 602 -4.15 -37.33 1.27
CA PRO A 602 -5.56 -37.67 1.52
C PRO A 602 -5.78 -38.94 2.38
N SER A 603 -4.76 -39.82 2.56
CA SER A 603 -4.84 -40.96 3.46
C SER A 603 -4.62 -40.58 4.93
N GLY A 604 -4.23 -39.35 5.22
CA GLY A 604 -3.86 -38.85 6.54
C GLY A 604 -2.41 -39.18 6.94
N ALA A 605 -1.61 -39.71 6.02
CA ALA A 605 -0.19 -39.92 6.19
C ALA A 605 0.64 -38.74 5.75
N GLU A 606 1.92 -38.67 6.14
CA GLU A 606 2.82 -37.61 5.66
C GLU A 606 3.04 -37.70 4.15
N MET A 607 3.07 -36.55 3.47
CA MET A 607 3.34 -36.46 2.04
C MET A 607 4.75 -36.94 1.71
N THR A 608 4.87 -37.76 0.66
CA THR A 608 6.14 -38.31 0.15
C THR A 608 6.78 -37.33 -0.87
N ASP A 609 8.09 -37.49 -1.13
CA ASP A 609 8.80 -36.70 -2.14
C ASP A 609 8.18 -36.83 -3.54
N ASP A 610 7.69 -38.03 -3.89
CA ASP A 610 6.99 -38.23 -5.16
C ASP A 610 5.70 -37.45 -5.26
N MET A 611 4.94 -37.32 -4.17
CA MET A 611 3.72 -36.52 -4.12
C MET A 611 4.02 -35.02 -4.25
N TRP A 612 5.08 -34.53 -3.59
CA TRP A 612 5.51 -33.14 -3.70
C TRP A 612 5.89 -32.75 -5.12
N ASN A 613 6.45 -33.67 -5.89
CA ASN A 613 6.91 -33.44 -7.25
C ASN A 613 5.86 -33.81 -8.32
N SER A 614 4.74 -34.40 -7.93
CA SER A 614 3.70 -34.84 -8.87
C SER A 614 2.86 -33.67 -9.38
N PRO A 615 2.75 -33.52 -10.71
CA PRO A 615 1.86 -32.51 -11.28
C PRO A 615 0.36 -32.86 -11.12
N GLU A 616 0.02 -34.06 -10.70
CA GLU A 616 -1.37 -34.54 -10.56
C GLU A 616 -1.97 -34.24 -9.19
N VAL A 617 -1.14 -34.00 -8.18
CA VAL A 617 -1.62 -33.70 -6.82
C VAL A 617 -2.26 -32.32 -6.79
N ARG A 618 -3.52 -32.27 -6.32
CA ARG A 618 -4.35 -31.06 -6.21
C ARG A 618 -4.88 -30.81 -4.81
N GLY A 619 -4.60 -31.71 -3.87
CA GLY A 619 -5.10 -31.61 -2.52
C GLY A 619 -4.04 -31.99 -1.50
N LEU A 620 -4.10 -31.33 -0.32
CA LEU A 620 -3.21 -31.62 0.80
C LEU A 620 -3.89 -31.26 2.12
N GLY A 621 -3.43 -31.90 3.20
CA GLY A 621 -3.75 -31.51 4.56
C GLY A 621 -2.55 -30.83 5.23
N VAL A 622 -2.81 -29.84 6.08
CA VAL A 622 -1.80 -29.18 6.91
C VAL A 622 -2.23 -29.25 8.36
N ARG A 623 -1.48 -29.97 9.19
CA ARG A 623 -1.67 -29.98 10.63
C ARG A 623 -0.74 -28.99 11.30
N LEU A 624 -1.31 -28.01 11.99
CA LEU A 624 -0.61 -26.97 12.76
C LEU A 624 -0.79 -27.26 14.24
N ASN A 625 0.29 -27.59 14.95
CA ASN A 625 0.21 -27.98 16.35
C ASN A 625 0.37 -26.79 17.29
N GLY A 626 -0.69 -26.41 17.96
CA GLY A 626 -0.72 -25.27 18.88
C GLY A 626 0.13 -25.48 20.14
N ASP A 627 0.31 -26.70 20.61
CA ASP A 627 1.19 -27.03 21.74
C ASP A 627 2.69 -26.91 21.40
N ALA A 628 3.03 -26.83 20.12
CA ALA A 628 4.40 -26.72 19.64
C ALA A 628 4.88 -25.27 19.44
N ILE A 629 4.14 -24.27 19.88
CA ILE A 629 4.56 -22.87 19.80
C ILE A 629 5.67 -22.61 20.82
N GLN A 630 6.85 -22.16 20.32
CA GLN A 630 8.02 -21.82 21.16
C GLN A 630 8.12 -20.30 21.36
N GLU A 631 7.04 -19.68 21.74
CA GLU A 631 6.94 -18.24 21.90
C GLU A 631 6.35 -17.93 23.29
N VAL A 632 6.67 -16.75 23.80
CA VAL A 632 6.09 -16.21 25.03
C VAL A 632 5.32 -14.94 24.70
N ASN A 633 4.26 -14.69 25.45
CA ASN A 633 3.52 -13.43 25.40
C ASN A 633 4.30 -12.31 26.09
N GLU A 634 3.74 -11.11 26.16
CA GLU A 634 4.35 -9.93 26.78
C GLU A 634 4.65 -10.11 28.27
N ARG A 635 3.98 -11.07 28.94
CA ARG A 635 4.20 -11.42 30.36
C ARG A 635 5.24 -12.52 30.57
N GLY A 636 5.87 -13.00 29.46
CA GLY A 636 6.82 -14.09 29.52
C GLY A 636 6.17 -15.47 29.67
N GLU A 637 4.85 -15.60 29.56
CA GLU A 637 4.13 -16.86 29.62
C GLU A 637 4.17 -17.56 28.27
N ARG A 638 4.30 -18.90 28.26
CA ARG A 638 4.30 -19.68 27.03
C ARG A 638 2.97 -19.53 26.29
N VAL A 639 3.05 -19.19 25.02
CA VAL A 639 1.87 -19.20 24.12
C VAL A 639 1.48 -20.64 23.82
N VAL A 640 0.24 -21.00 24.16
CA VAL A 640 -0.38 -22.28 23.83
C VAL A 640 -1.63 -21.99 23.02
N ALA A 641 -1.80 -22.71 21.92
CA ALA A 641 -2.93 -22.53 21.02
C ALA A 641 -3.59 -23.88 20.69
N ASP A 642 -4.73 -23.81 20.02
CA ASP A 642 -5.40 -24.98 19.47
C ASP A 642 -4.58 -25.61 18.34
N THR A 643 -4.69 -26.92 18.20
CA THR A 643 -4.19 -27.64 17.03
C THR A 643 -5.25 -27.55 15.91
N LEU A 644 -4.81 -27.11 14.74
CA LEU A 644 -5.66 -26.98 13.55
C LEU A 644 -5.25 -28.00 12.48
N LEU A 645 -6.24 -28.48 11.73
CA LEU A 645 -6.09 -29.21 10.49
C LEU A 645 -6.76 -28.41 9.38
N VAL A 646 -6.00 -28.01 8.38
CA VAL A 646 -6.52 -27.36 7.18
C VAL A 646 -6.41 -28.31 6.01
N ILE A 647 -7.51 -28.55 5.32
CA ILE A 647 -7.58 -29.44 4.15
C ILE A 647 -7.89 -28.59 2.93
N PHE A 648 -7.02 -28.66 1.93
CA PHE A 648 -7.16 -27.97 0.65
C PHE A 648 -7.48 -28.96 -0.46
N ASN A 649 -8.43 -28.63 -1.32
CA ASN A 649 -8.74 -29.36 -2.53
C ASN A 649 -8.90 -28.39 -3.71
N ALA A 650 -7.87 -28.22 -4.52
CA ALA A 650 -7.90 -27.45 -5.75
C ALA A 650 -8.32 -28.26 -6.98
N GLY A 651 -8.61 -29.56 -6.81
CA GLY A 651 -9.19 -30.40 -7.84
C GLY A 651 -10.66 -30.06 -8.10
N ASP A 652 -11.21 -30.54 -9.19
CA ASP A 652 -12.62 -30.44 -9.54
C ASP A 652 -13.48 -31.55 -8.93
N GLN A 653 -12.85 -32.67 -8.55
CA GLN A 653 -13.50 -33.81 -7.93
C GLN A 653 -13.48 -33.71 -6.39
N PRO A 654 -14.46 -34.28 -5.69
CA PRO A 654 -14.40 -34.41 -4.24
C PRO A 654 -13.16 -35.16 -3.76
N LEU A 655 -12.57 -34.69 -2.65
CA LEU A 655 -11.44 -35.30 -1.97
C LEU A 655 -11.90 -35.97 -0.67
N SER A 656 -11.78 -37.28 -0.56
CA SER A 656 -12.05 -38.00 0.69
C SER A 656 -10.78 -38.05 1.54
N PHE A 657 -10.72 -37.24 2.59
CA PHE A 657 -9.54 -37.09 3.46
C PHE A 657 -9.70 -37.86 4.76
N VAL A 658 -8.74 -38.72 5.09
CA VAL A 658 -8.73 -39.48 6.35
C VAL A 658 -8.14 -38.59 7.46
N LEU A 659 -8.90 -38.36 8.54
CA LEU A 659 -8.46 -37.52 9.65
C LEU A 659 -7.30 -38.16 10.43
N PRO A 660 -6.21 -37.40 10.69
CA PRO A 660 -5.02 -37.94 11.32
C PRO A 660 -5.28 -38.41 12.77
N PRO A 661 -4.45 -39.34 13.29
CA PRO A 661 -4.61 -39.89 14.63
C PRO A 661 -4.50 -38.77 15.71
N THR A 662 -5.29 -38.99 16.78
CA THR A 662 -5.36 -38.13 17.96
C THR A 662 -5.46 -38.97 19.22
N ALA A 663 -5.38 -38.36 20.40
CA ALA A 663 -5.66 -39.11 21.64
C ALA A 663 -7.13 -39.57 21.66
N PRO A 664 -7.43 -40.70 22.31
CA PRO A 664 -8.77 -41.35 22.26
C PRO A 664 -9.94 -40.47 22.66
N ILE A 665 -9.69 -39.42 23.45
CA ILE A 665 -10.71 -38.52 23.99
C ILE A 665 -10.92 -37.29 23.06
N GLU A 666 -9.97 -37.00 22.17
CA GLU A 666 -9.99 -35.82 21.31
C GLU A 666 -10.89 -36.05 20.09
N ARG A 667 -11.44 -34.94 19.60
CA ARG A 667 -12.33 -34.89 18.42
C ARG A 667 -11.92 -33.77 17.52
N TRP A 668 -11.94 -33.98 16.22
CA TRP A 668 -11.87 -32.95 15.23
C TRP A 668 -13.25 -32.24 15.12
N VAL A 669 -13.25 -30.92 15.18
CA VAL A 669 -14.47 -30.12 15.05
C VAL A 669 -14.31 -29.17 13.89
N THR A 670 -15.24 -29.19 12.94
CA THR A 670 -15.21 -28.27 11.80
C THR A 670 -15.41 -26.85 12.26
N LEU A 671 -14.48 -25.94 11.94
CA LEU A 671 -14.59 -24.51 12.16
C LEU A 671 -15.20 -23.80 10.96
N VAL A 672 -14.75 -24.14 9.74
CA VAL A 672 -15.23 -23.58 8.49
C VAL A 672 -15.03 -24.56 7.34
N ASP A 673 -15.92 -24.53 6.36
CA ASP A 673 -15.83 -25.19 5.07
C ASP A 673 -16.27 -24.22 3.99
N THR A 674 -15.44 -23.92 3.01
CA THR A 674 -15.73 -22.92 1.97
C THR A 674 -16.79 -23.39 0.98
N ALA A 675 -17.06 -24.70 0.89
CA ALA A 675 -18.17 -25.22 0.06
C ALA A 675 -19.55 -25.01 0.74
N ASP A 676 -19.60 -25.14 2.07
CA ASP A 676 -20.78 -24.88 2.89
C ASP A 676 -20.35 -24.09 4.14
N PRO A 677 -20.20 -22.77 4.03
CA PRO A 677 -19.63 -21.95 5.10
C PRO A 677 -20.53 -21.87 6.35
N TRP A 678 -21.80 -22.22 6.25
CA TRP A 678 -22.79 -22.10 7.31
C TRP A 678 -23.21 -23.44 7.90
N GLN A 679 -22.56 -24.56 7.48
CA GLN A 679 -22.87 -25.88 8.06
C GLN A 679 -22.66 -25.88 9.58
N GLN A 680 -23.44 -26.70 10.27
CA GLN A 680 -23.26 -26.90 11.71
C GLN A 680 -21.92 -27.59 11.98
N PRO A 681 -21.19 -27.21 13.07
CA PRO A 681 -19.94 -27.84 13.44
C PRO A 681 -20.09 -29.36 13.58
N ARG A 682 -19.32 -30.11 12.79
CA ARG A 682 -19.28 -31.59 12.83
C ARG A 682 -18.20 -32.03 13.80
N ARG A 683 -18.51 -33.02 14.65
CA ARG A 683 -17.54 -33.66 15.54
C ARG A 683 -17.16 -35.02 14.94
N LEU A 684 -15.87 -35.22 14.66
CA LEU A 684 -15.34 -36.37 13.93
C LEU A 684 -14.22 -37.03 14.75
N LEU A 685 -14.06 -38.34 14.57
CA LEU A 685 -13.00 -39.12 15.19
C LEU A 685 -11.74 -39.16 14.33
N ALA A 686 -10.61 -39.49 14.91
CA ALA A 686 -9.45 -39.90 14.16
C ALA A 686 -9.80 -41.13 13.30
N GLY A 687 -9.33 -41.14 12.05
CA GLY A 687 -9.64 -42.20 11.07
C GLY A 687 -10.98 -42.03 10.33
N ASP A 688 -11.86 -41.12 10.79
CA ASP A 688 -13.05 -40.78 10.02
C ASP A 688 -12.65 -40.09 8.69
N ARG A 689 -13.53 -40.17 7.70
CA ARG A 689 -13.35 -39.52 6.42
C ARG A 689 -14.07 -38.14 6.39
N TYR A 690 -13.35 -37.14 5.91
CA TYR A 690 -13.90 -35.83 5.59
C TYR A 690 -13.96 -35.68 4.07
N ASP A 691 -15.18 -35.75 3.52
CA ASP A 691 -15.39 -35.59 2.08
C ASP A 691 -15.49 -34.10 1.76
N LEU A 692 -14.39 -33.51 1.25
CA LEU A 692 -14.29 -32.12 0.86
C LEU A 692 -14.63 -31.97 -0.63
N PRO A 693 -15.66 -31.21 -1.02
CA PRO A 693 -15.98 -30.95 -2.41
C PRO A 693 -14.80 -30.41 -3.22
N GLY A 694 -14.87 -30.52 -4.56
CA GLY A 694 -13.89 -29.89 -5.44
C GLY A 694 -13.85 -28.38 -5.25
N ARG A 695 -12.66 -27.80 -5.39
CA ARG A 695 -12.43 -26.37 -5.21
C ARG A 695 -12.90 -25.87 -3.84
N ALA A 696 -12.38 -26.45 -2.76
CA ALA A 696 -12.77 -26.07 -1.39
C ALA A 696 -11.63 -26.16 -0.38
N VAL A 697 -11.81 -25.46 0.74
CA VAL A 697 -10.95 -25.51 1.94
C VAL A 697 -11.82 -25.85 3.14
N ALA A 698 -11.35 -26.74 4.01
CA ALA A 698 -11.93 -26.97 5.31
C ALA A 698 -10.92 -26.74 6.43
N VAL A 699 -11.37 -26.14 7.52
CA VAL A 699 -10.57 -25.97 8.75
C VAL A 699 -11.25 -26.69 9.88
N LEU A 700 -10.49 -27.59 10.52
CA LEU A 700 -10.93 -28.33 11.69
C LEU A 700 -10.01 -28.00 12.87
N LYS A 701 -10.60 -27.95 14.05
CA LYS A 701 -9.91 -27.75 15.31
C LYS A 701 -9.94 -29.02 16.14
N LEU A 702 -8.84 -29.35 16.81
CA LEU A 702 -8.78 -30.47 17.74
C LEU A 702 -9.29 -30.02 19.11
N ASN A 703 -10.39 -30.60 19.57
CA ASN A 703 -10.96 -30.37 20.89
C ASN A 703 -10.59 -31.51 21.86
N GLY A 704 -10.03 -31.15 23.01
CA GLY A 704 -9.71 -32.06 24.11
C GLY A 704 -10.58 -31.83 25.36
N ARG A 705 -10.42 -32.65 26.38
CA ARG A 705 -11.19 -32.66 27.63
C ARG A 705 -11.22 -31.33 28.41
N LYS A 706 -10.29 -30.42 28.17
CA LYS A 706 -10.23 -29.10 28.84
C LYS A 706 -11.32 -28.12 28.42
N ASP A 707 -11.83 -28.26 27.19
CA ASP A 707 -12.86 -27.35 26.66
C ASP A 707 -14.25 -27.73 27.15
N ASP A 708 -14.51 -28.99 27.43
CA ASP A 708 -15.79 -29.46 27.99
C ASP A 708 -15.96 -29.05 29.48
N LEU A 709 -14.87 -28.92 30.22
CA LEU A 709 -14.86 -28.45 31.60
C LEU A 709 -15.08 -26.93 31.75
N LYS A 710 -14.59 -26.11 30.82
CA LYS A 710 -14.84 -24.66 30.84
C LYS A 710 -16.30 -24.32 30.53
N ARG A 711 -16.95 -25.06 29.62
CA ARG A 711 -18.36 -24.83 29.26
C ARG A 711 -19.35 -25.31 30.33
N SER A 712 -18.96 -26.29 31.15
CA SER A 712 -19.80 -26.77 32.25
C SER A 712 -19.77 -25.82 33.46
N THR A 713 -18.82 -24.90 33.56
CA THR A 713 -18.72 -23.91 34.63
C THR A 713 -19.34 -22.54 34.25
N GLU A 714 -19.62 -22.29 32.98
CA GLU A 714 -20.25 -21.02 32.51
C GLU A 714 -21.78 -21.09 32.38
N TRP A 715 -22.39 -22.26 32.59
CA TRP A 715 -23.84 -22.39 32.55
C TRP A 715 -24.42 -22.55 33.96
N SER A 716 -24.57 -21.44 34.67
CA SER A 716 -25.48 -21.32 35.82
C SER A 716 -26.48 -20.22 35.53
N PRO A 717 -27.78 -20.55 35.38
CA PRO A 717 -28.80 -19.52 35.20
C PRO A 717 -29.07 -18.87 36.57
N HIS A 718 -28.71 -17.61 36.73
CA HIS A 718 -29.29 -16.82 37.80
C HIS A 718 -30.77 -16.59 37.43
N SER A 719 -31.59 -17.43 38.03
CA SER A 719 -32.99 -17.16 38.27
C SER A 719 -33.12 -16.16 39.43
N GLY A 720 -33.84 -15.07 39.22
CA GLY A 720 -34.65 -14.45 40.26
C GLY A 720 -34.06 -13.23 40.97
N VAL A 721 -34.71 -12.18 40.74
CA VAL A 721 -35.37 -11.04 41.38
C VAL A 721 -35.02 -9.75 40.70
#